data_c684c324e0e325d902ea868f61f3ee58
#
_entry.id   c684c324e0e325d902ea868f61f3ee58
#
_cell.length_a   1.000
_cell.length_b   1.000
_cell.length_c   1.000
_cell.angle_alpha   90.00
_cell.angle_beta   90.00
_cell.angle_gamma   90.00
#
_symmetry.space_group_name_H-M   'P 1'
#
loop_
_entity.id
_entity.type
_entity.pdbx_description
1 polymer ?
#
loop_
_entity_poly.entity_id
_entity_poly.type
_entity_poly.pdbx_seq_one_letter_code
_entity_poly.pdbx_strand_id
1 'polypeptide(L)'
;MQDNTIQNRTNPFFVPYNTPHDTVPFERIRLEDYEPAFMEGIRRDDEATDKIVNDPAEPTFENTIARVDTEKGEHYYDLLSRVSNVFSCMMSAETCDEMEEIAQKMSPILTKHANDITLNKKLFERIKFVHDHPNRELTPEEKMLLDTSYDGFVRSGALLDEEGKEKLRELTEEASMLTLQFSQNLLKENKAFTLHITDEAQLDGLPETAKAAAAHTAKEQEKEGWIFTLDYPSYSPFMTYSTQRELRKQMYMACNTVCTHDNEQNNLEICKRLVNLRRELAQLLGFETYADYVLRHRMASNTEHVYKLLNDLIEAYKPTAEKEVKEVEALAKKLEGKDFEMKPWDFGFYSHKLQMEKYNLDAEMLRPYFQLDKVIDGVFGLANKLYGITFKENKEIPVYHPDVKAYEVFDKDGSYLAVFYADFYPRKGKQGGAWMTEFQGQWIDHKGNNIRPHVSVVMNFTKPTEEKPALLTLGEVETFLHEFGHSLHGMFANTRFESLSGTNVWWDFVELPSQFMENYAIEKDFLRTFAFHYQTGEPLPDELIERIMKSRNFMAAYGCLRQVSFGLLDMAYYTQKKEFTADIMPYEKEAWKKAMILPQLQETCMTVQFSHIMAGGYAAGYYSYKWAEVLDADAFSVFKKNGIFDQKTAQSFRDNVLSKGGTEHPMVLYKRFRGQEPTIDALLERNEIKVQHKG
;
A
#
# COMPACT_ATOMS: atom_id res chain seq x y z
N MET A 1 25.56 -43.31 5.25
CA MET A 1 25.14 -42.95 6.62
C MET A 1 24.23 -41.75 6.48
N GLN A 2 22.91 -42.00 6.47
CA GLN A 2 21.92 -40.93 6.45
C GLN A 2 21.91 -40.27 7.82
N ASP A 3 22.04 -38.98 7.81
CA ASP A 3 22.19 -38.12 8.98
C ASP A 3 20.87 -38.10 9.80
N ASN A 4 20.92 -38.75 10.97
CA ASN A 4 19.81 -38.89 11.92
C ASN A 4 19.63 -37.63 12.80
N THR A 5 19.93 -36.42 12.28
CA THR A 5 19.84 -35.14 13.03
C THR A 5 18.49 -34.43 12.92
N ILE A 6 17.45 -35.09 12.35
CA ILE A 6 16.11 -34.48 12.16
C ILE A 6 15.17 -34.68 13.37
N GLN A 7 15.55 -35.45 14.39
CA GLN A 7 14.70 -35.71 15.55
C GLN A 7 15.05 -34.76 16.71
N ASN A 8 14.37 -33.63 16.84
CA ASN A 8 14.08 -32.79 18.02
C ASN A 8 14.20 -31.29 17.82
N ARG A 9 13.99 -30.78 16.58
CA ARG A 9 13.89 -29.36 16.39
C ARG A 9 12.45 -28.88 16.71
N THR A 10 12.32 -27.98 17.69
CA THR A 10 11.02 -27.35 18.00
C THR A 10 10.69 -26.30 16.93
N ASN A 11 9.46 -26.34 16.40
CA ASN A 11 8.97 -25.29 15.50
C ASN A 11 8.97 -23.93 16.23
N PRO A 12 9.65 -22.91 15.69
CA PRO A 12 9.77 -21.60 16.35
C PRO A 12 8.44 -20.93 16.65
N PHE A 13 7.38 -21.18 15.87
CA PHE A 13 6.06 -20.62 16.10
C PHE A 13 5.38 -21.14 17.37
N PHE A 14 5.78 -22.30 17.90
CA PHE A 14 5.14 -22.93 19.06
C PHE A 14 5.71 -22.47 20.41
N VAL A 15 6.76 -21.68 20.39
CA VAL A 15 7.46 -21.23 21.59
C VAL A 15 7.66 -19.71 21.57
N PRO A 16 7.92 -19.07 22.72
CA PRO A 16 8.36 -17.68 22.74
C PRO A 16 9.59 -17.47 21.87
N TYR A 17 9.65 -16.37 21.15
CA TYR A 17 10.75 -16.12 20.23
C TYR A 17 12.08 -15.89 20.92
N ASN A 18 12.06 -15.34 22.15
CA ASN A 18 13.27 -15.04 22.94
C ASN A 18 14.30 -14.19 22.17
N THR A 19 13.80 -13.27 21.38
CA THR A 19 14.55 -12.26 20.66
C THR A 19 14.33 -10.88 21.30
N PRO A 20 15.12 -9.85 20.99
CA PRO A 20 14.81 -8.50 21.46
C PRO A 20 13.37 -8.12 21.10
N HIS A 21 12.59 -7.65 22.08
CA HIS A 21 11.17 -7.30 21.97
C HIS A 21 10.25 -8.43 21.45
N ASP A 22 10.68 -9.68 21.55
CA ASP A 22 9.97 -10.86 21.03
C ASP A 22 9.71 -10.77 19.51
N THR A 23 10.63 -10.19 18.78
CA THR A 23 10.59 -10.06 17.33
C THR A 23 10.76 -11.41 16.63
N VAL A 24 10.28 -11.47 15.40
CA VAL A 24 10.28 -12.72 14.60
C VAL A 24 11.71 -13.25 14.40
N PRO A 25 11.99 -14.52 14.77
CA PRO A 25 13.31 -15.13 14.63
C PRO A 25 13.53 -15.70 13.21
N PHE A 26 13.62 -14.85 12.21
CA PHE A 26 13.62 -15.23 10.80
C PHE A 26 14.65 -16.33 10.46
N GLU A 27 15.85 -16.28 11.03
CA GLU A 27 16.91 -17.26 10.78
C GLU A 27 16.59 -18.67 11.33
N ARG A 28 15.62 -18.77 12.25
CA ARG A 28 15.19 -20.04 12.83
C ARG A 28 13.97 -20.64 12.15
N ILE A 29 13.21 -19.83 11.40
CA ILE A 29 12.01 -20.28 10.69
C ILE A 29 12.40 -20.93 9.36
N ARG A 30 11.85 -22.12 9.08
CA ARG A 30 11.99 -22.86 7.84
C ARG A 30 10.64 -23.00 7.14
N LEU A 31 10.67 -23.26 5.85
CA LEU A 31 9.43 -23.45 5.06
C LEU A 31 8.54 -24.57 5.63
N GLU A 32 9.14 -25.63 6.13
CA GLU A 32 8.45 -26.76 6.78
C GLU A 32 7.73 -26.42 8.08
N ASP A 33 8.00 -25.25 8.68
CA ASP A 33 7.38 -24.81 9.94
C ASP A 33 5.99 -24.19 9.73
N TYR A 34 5.72 -23.64 8.54
CA TYR A 34 4.51 -22.87 8.29
C TYR A 34 3.23 -23.72 8.34
N GLU A 35 3.15 -24.81 7.58
CA GLU A 35 1.95 -25.63 7.52
C GLU A 35 1.54 -26.19 8.88
N PRO A 36 2.44 -26.84 9.65
CA PRO A 36 2.10 -27.32 10.99
C PRO A 36 1.65 -26.20 11.93
N ALA A 37 2.25 -24.98 11.81
CA ALA A 37 1.87 -23.83 12.62
C ALA A 37 0.49 -23.31 12.25
N PHE A 38 0.16 -23.23 10.98
CA PHE A 38 -1.19 -22.89 10.53
C PHE A 38 -2.24 -23.87 11.05
N MET A 39 -2.00 -25.19 10.90
CA MET A 39 -2.96 -26.20 11.31
C MET A 39 -3.18 -26.22 12.82
N GLU A 40 -2.12 -26.08 13.61
CA GLU A 40 -2.23 -25.98 15.07
C GLU A 40 -2.88 -24.64 15.49
N GLY A 41 -2.60 -23.54 14.78
CA GLY A 41 -3.23 -22.24 15.01
C GLY A 41 -4.74 -22.30 14.78
N ILE A 42 -5.19 -22.93 13.68
CA ILE A 42 -6.61 -23.20 13.41
C ILE A 42 -7.24 -24.00 14.54
N ARG A 43 -6.60 -25.09 14.95
CA ARG A 43 -7.11 -25.95 16.04
C ARG A 43 -7.30 -25.18 17.35
N ARG A 44 -6.33 -24.33 17.72
CA ARG A 44 -6.41 -23.51 18.94
C ARG A 44 -7.51 -22.43 18.84
N ASP A 45 -7.66 -21.83 17.67
CA ASP A 45 -8.70 -20.82 17.41
C ASP A 45 -10.12 -21.45 17.47
N ASP A 46 -10.28 -22.67 16.94
CA ASP A 46 -11.50 -23.46 17.06
C ASP A 46 -11.83 -23.78 18.53
N GLU A 47 -10.85 -24.20 19.30
CA GLU A 47 -11.03 -24.46 20.75
C GLU A 47 -11.42 -23.18 21.53
N ALA A 48 -10.79 -22.04 21.20
CA ALA A 48 -11.12 -20.76 21.82
C ALA A 48 -12.55 -20.33 21.48
N THR A 49 -12.95 -20.50 20.22
CA THR A 49 -14.31 -20.24 19.75
C THR A 49 -15.33 -21.13 20.46
N ASP A 50 -15.04 -22.43 20.60
CA ASP A 50 -15.91 -23.38 21.30
C ASP A 50 -16.09 -23.02 22.80
N LYS A 51 -15.06 -22.51 23.45
CA LYS A 51 -15.16 -22.00 24.83
C LYS A 51 -16.10 -20.81 24.96
N ILE A 52 -16.07 -19.89 23.98
CA ILE A 52 -16.97 -18.74 23.95
C ILE A 52 -18.42 -19.22 23.73
N VAL A 53 -18.62 -20.05 22.71
CA VAL A 53 -19.95 -20.54 22.29
C VAL A 53 -20.62 -21.37 23.38
N ASN A 54 -19.86 -22.15 24.13
CA ASN A 54 -20.38 -23.04 25.17
C ASN A 54 -20.31 -22.45 26.60
N ASP A 55 -19.94 -21.18 26.74
CA ASP A 55 -19.99 -20.49 28.03
C ASP A 55 -21.45 -20.43 28.54
N PRO A 56 -21.75 -21.03 29.70
CA PRO A 56 -23.12 -21.04 30.22
C PRO A 56 -23.58 -19.67 30.75
N ALA A 57 -22.65 -18.72 30.93
CA ALA A 57 -22.99 -17.39 31.42
C ALA A 57 -23.72 -16.59 30.32
N GLU A 58 -24.61 -15.68 30.76
CA GLU A 58 -25.26 -14.73 29.86
C GLU A 58 -24.20 -13.94 29.08
N PRO A 59 -24.38 -13.75 27.75
CA PRO A 59 -23.44 -13.01 26.95
C PRO A 59 -23.24 -11.57 27.41
N THR A 60 -22.00 -11.17 27.60
CA THR A 60 -21.58 -9.81 27.96
C THR A 60 -20.53 -9.30 27.00
N PHE A 61 -20.25 -8.00 27.01
CA PHE A 61 -19.14 -7.44 26.26
C PHE A 61 -17.84 -8.19 26.56
N GLU A 62 -17.55 -8.44 27.83
CA GLU A 62 -16.31 -9.06 28.29
C GLU A 62 -16.19 -10.53 27.88
N ASN A 63 -17.22 -11.34 28.11
CA ASN A 63 -17.15 -12.79 27.84
C ASN A 63 -17.42 -13.17 26.38
N THR A 64 -17.80 -12.21 25.54
CA THR A 64 -18.13 -12.47 24.13
C THR A 64 -17.33 -11.56 23.19
N ILE A 65 -17.55 -10.25 23.22
CA ILE A 65 -16.94 -9.32 22.24
C ILE A 65 -15.42 -9.18 22.46
N ALA A 66 -15.02 -8.88 23.71
CA ALA A 66 -13.59 -8.75 24.04
C ALA A 66 -12.84 -10.07 23.82
N ARG A 67 -13.47 -11.22 24.10
CA ARG A 67 -12.87 -12.53 23.88
C ARG A 67 -12.68 -12.88 22.42
N VAL A 68 -13.61 -12.51 21.54
CA VAL A 68 -13.44 -12.72 20.10
C VAL A 68 -12.26 -11.91 19.55
N ASP A 69 -12.01 -10.71 20.08
CA ASP A 69 -10.92 -9.84 19.64
C ASP A 69 -9.58 -10.16 20.30
N THR A 70 -9.53 -10.19 21.63
CA THR A 70 -8.25 -10.18 22.38
C THR A 70 -7.91 -11.47 23.09
N GLU A 71 -8.89 -12.34 23.33
CA GLU A 71 -8.69 -13.56 24.11
C GLU A 71 -8.81 -14.84 23.29
N LYS A 72 -8.65 -14.77 22.00
CA LYS A 72 -8.44 -15.96 21.14
C LYS A 72 -7.14 -16.69 21.48
N GLY A 73 -6.82 -16.67 22.69
CA GLY A 73 -5.61 -17.11 23.32
C GLY A 73 -5.08 -15.96 24.16
N GLU A 74 -4.33 -16.24 25.19
CA GLU A 74 -3.45 -15.25 25.74
C GLU A 74 -2.66 -14.70 24.54
N HIS A 75 -2.91 -13.52 24.12
CA HIS A 75 -2.56 -12.94 22.81
C HIS A 75 -1.13 -13.14 22.37
N TYR A 76 -0.23 -13.25 23.33
CA TYR A 76 1.15 -13.63 23.15
C TYR A 76 1.31 -14.98 22.43
N TYR A 77 0.26 -15.80 22.42
CA TYR A 77 0.20 -17.12 21.82
C TYR A 77 -0.96 -17.28 20.83
N ASP A 78 -1.51 -16.21 20.29
CA ASP A 78 -2.37 -16.34 19.12
C ASP A 78 -1.53 -16.81 17.93
N LEU A 79 -1.39 -18.13 17.89
CA LEU A 79 -0.52 -18.81 16.94
C LEU A 79 -0.96 -18.56 15.50
N LEU A 80 -2.28 -18.51 15.24
CA LEU A 80 -2.78 -18.31 13.89
C LEU A 80 -2.44 -16.92 13.37
N SER A 81 -2.67 -15.87 14.16
CA SER A 81 -2.29 -14.50 13.78
C SER A 81 -0.78 -14.37 13.61
N ARG A 82 -0.03 -14.98 14.52
CA ARG A 82 1.42 -14.96 14.52
C ARG A 82 2.03 -15.54 13.25
N VAL A 83 1.62 -16.76 12.87
CA VAL A 83 2.10 -17.41 11.63
C VAL A 83 1.55 -16.72 10.39
N SER A 84 0.29 -16.28 10.41
CA SER A 84 -0.34 -15.60 9.27
C SER A 84 0.34 -14.28 8.95
N ASN A 85 0.64 -13.46 9.95
CA ASN A 85 1.33 -12.19 9.76
C ASN A 85 2.73 -12.38 9.15
N VAL A 86 3.52 -13.31 9.70
CA VAL A 86 4.85 -13.60 9.16
C VAL A 86 4.76 -14.14 7.73
N PHE A 87 3.91 -15.12 7.50
CA PHE A 87 3.77 -15.74 6.18
C PHE A 87 3.31 -14.73 5.12
N SER A 88 2.28 -13.94 5.43
CA SER A 88 1.75 -12.93 4.51
C SER A 88 2.79 -11.85 4.17
N CYS A 89 3.52 -11.35 5.16
CA CYS A 89 4.60 -10.40 4.92
C CYS A 89 5.70 -10.99 4.04
N MET A 90 6.09 -12.25 4.29
CA MET A 90 7.12 -12.92 3.50
C MET A 90 6.66 -13.27 2.08
N MET A 91 5.40 -13.60 1.88
CA MET A 91 4.84 -13.83 0.54
C MET A 91 5.00 -12.61 -0.39
N SER A 92 4.96 -11.41 0.16
CA SER A 92 5.13 -10.17 -0.62
C SER A 92 6.59 -9.71 -0.71
N ALA A 93 7.37 -9.91 0.35
CA ALA A 93 8.70 -9.33 0.48
C ALA A 93 9.85 -10.30 0.14
N GLU A 94 9.66 -11.61 0.32
CA GLU A 94 10.73 -12.62 0.16
C GLU A 94 10.14 -13.99 -0.21
N THR A 95 9.36 -14.06 -1.30
CA THR A 95 8.73 -15.32 -1.73
C THR A 95 9.66 -16.21 -2.55
N CYS A 96 9.30 -17.49 -2.63
CA CYS A 96 9.92 -18.48 -3.50
C CYS A 96 8.84 -19.49 -3.95
N ASP A 97 9.18 -20.36 -4.92
CA ASP A 97 8.22 -21.30 -5.49
C ASP A 97 7.61 -22.23 -4.42
N GLU A 98 8.40 -22.69 -3.47
CA GLU A 98 7.95 -23.54 -2.37
C GLU A 98 7.00 -22.79 -1.42
N MET A 99 7.22 -21.51 -1.19
CA MET A 99 6.30 -20.64 -0.42
C MET A 99 4.98 -20.45 -1.13
N GLU A 100 5.02 -20.27 -2.46
CA GLU A 100 3.81 -20.18 -3.29
C GLU A 100 2.98 -21.47 -3.24
N GLU A 101 3.63 -22.64 -3.24
CA GLU A 101 2.95 -23.93 -3.07
C GLU A 101 2.27 -24.05 -1.70
N ILE A 102 2.92 -23.63 -0.62
CA ILE A 102 2.32 -23.57 0.72
C ILE A 102 1.11 -22.62 0.72
N ALA A 103 1.22 -21.45 0.10
CA ALA A 103 0.14 -20.48 -0.01
C ALA A 103 -1.07 -21.07 -0.75
N GLN A 104 -0.85 -21.74 -1.88
CA GLN A 104 -1.92 -22.42 -2.65
C GLN A 104 -2.62 -23.50 -1.84
N LYS A 105 -1.87 -24.28 -1.06
CA LYS A 105 -2.43 -25.31 -0.20
C LYS A 105 -3.23 -24.73 0.97
N MET A 106 -2.69 -23.70 1.62
CA MET A 106 -3.28 -23.15 2.84
C MET A 106 -4.44 -22.18 2.58
N SER A 107 -4.48 -21.50 1.44
CA SER A 107 -5.51 -20.50 1.14
C SER A 107 -6.94 -21.04 1.28
N PRO A 108 -7.35 -22.17 0.67
CA PRO A 108 -8.71 -22.70 0.86
C PRO A 108 -8.97 -23.14 2.31
N ILE A 109 -7.97 -23.67 3.01
CA ILE A 109 -8.10 -24.10 4.40
C ILE A 109 -8.35 -22.90 5.32
N LEU A 110 -7.58 -21.80 5.15
CA LEU A 110 -7.73 -20.58 5.92
C LEU A 110 -9.05 -19.88 5.63
N THR A 111 -9.48 -19.86 4.36
CA THR A 111 -10.78 -19.29 3.97
C THR A 111 -11.94 -20.08 4.58
N LYS A 112 -11.85 -21.42 4.54
CA LYS A 112 -12.85 -22.28 5.21
C LYS A 112 -12.91 -21.98 6.70
N HIS A 113 -11.78 -21.91 7.37
CA HIS A 113 -11.71 -21.58 8.81
C HIS A 113 -12.34 -20.23 9.13
N ALA A 114 -12.00 -19.17 8.36
CA ALA A 114 -12.59 -17.84 8.54
C ALA A 114 -14.13 -17.90 8.38
N ASN A 115 -14.64 -18.61 7.38
CA ASN A 115 -16.06 -18.82 7.18
C ASN A 115 -16.70 -19.63 8.31
N ASP A 116 -16.02 -20.65 8.83
CA ASP A 116 -16.53 -21.46 9.96
C ASP A 116 -16.74 -20.60 11.22
N ILE A 117 -15.90 -19.59 11.44
CA ILE A 117 -16.07 -18.62 12.52
C ILE A 117 -17.23 -17.66 12.23
N THR A 118 -17.18 -16.95 11.10
CA THR A 118 -18.16 -15.87 10.79
C THR A 118 -19.57 -16.40 10.51
N LEU A 119 -19.71 -17.65 10.08
CA LEU A 119 -21.00 -18.32 9.85
C LEU A 119 -21.45 -19.18 11.03
N ASN A 120 -20.71 -19.17 12.15
CA ASN A 120 -21.11 -19.89 13.36
C ASN A 120 -22.34 -19.23 13.99
N LYS A 121 -23.48 -19.91 13.88
CA LYS A 121 -24.78 -19.40 14.35
C LYS A 121 -24.79 -19.08 15.85
N LYS A 122 -24.23 -19.98 16.67
CA LYS A 122 -24.22 -19.81 18.13
C LYS A 122 -23.33 -18.64 18.55
N LEU A 123 -22.18 -18.46 17.88
CA LEU A 123 -21.31 -17.32 18.13
C LEU A 123 -22.00 -16.02 17.76
N PHE A 124 -22.64 -15.97 16.59
CA PHE A 124 -23.38 -14.79 16.16
C PHE A 124 -24.56 -14.46 17.08
N GLU A 125 -25.30 -15.45 17.56
CA GLU A 125 -26.40 -15.25 18.52
C GLU A 125 -25.91 -14.58 19.81
N ARG A 126 -24.72 -14.96 20.30
CA ARG A 126 -24.09 -14.30 21.48
C ARG A 126 -23.69 -12.86 21.18
N ILE A 127 -23.04 -12.62 20.02
CA ILE A 127 -22.65 -11.27 19.59
C ILE A 127 -23.88 -10.37 19.42
N LYS A 128 -24.92 -10.89 18.76
CA LYS A 128 -26.20 -10.18 18.57
C LYS A 128 -26.86 -9.85 19.90
N PHE A 129 -26.86 -10.78 20.85
CA PHE A 129 -27.43 -10.55 22.17
C PHE A 129 -26.74 -9.36 22.87
N VAL A 130 -25.40 -9.33 22.88
CA VAL A 130 -24.63 -8.21 23.45
C VAL A 130 -24.90 -6.90 22.72
N HIS A 131 -25.00 -6.94 21.40
CA HIS A 131 -25.30 -5.77 20.58
C HIS A 131 -26.67 -5.17 20.92
N ASP A 132 -27.70 -6.02 21.05
CA ASP A 132 -29.07 -5.58 21.34
C ASP A 132 -29.29 -5.25 22.83
N HIS A 133 -28.48 -5.83 23.75
CA HIS A 133 -28.62 -5.72 25.19
C HIS A 133 -27.26 -5.52 25.89
N PRO A 134 -26.60 -4.37 25.71
CA PRO A 134 -25.34 -4.11 26.41
C PRO A 134 -25.51 -4.23 27.92
N ASN A 135 -24.63 -4.97 28.58
CA ASN A 135 -24.71 -5.24 30.02
C ASN A 135 -24.34 -4.03 30.90
N ARG A 136 -23.76 -3.00 30.32
CA ARG A 136 -23.35 -1.73 30.96
C ARG A 136 -23.16 -0.64 29.91
N GLU A 137 -22.92 0.58 30.37
CA GLU A 137 -22.45 1.65 29.50
C GLU A 137 -21.05 1.32 28.98
N LEU A 138 -20.87 1.41 27.66
CA LEU A 138 -19.61 1.13 26.96
C LEU A 138 -18.87 2.43 26.67
N THR A 139 -17.53 2.36 26.71
CA THR A 139 -16.68 3.45 26.20
C THR A 139 -16.86 3.60 24.69
N PRO A 140 -16.48 4.75 24.08
CA PRO A 140 -16.53 4.91 22.63
C PRO A 140 -15.78 3.80 21.86
N GLU A 141 -14.61 3.40 22.34
CA GLU A 141 -13.82 2.31 21.75
C GLU A 141 -14.52 0.96 21.86
N GLU A 142 -15.05 0.63 23.04
CA GLU A 142 -15.81 -0.61 23.27
C GLU A 142 -17.08 -0.66 22.39
N LYS A 143 -17.78 0.46 22.29
CA LYS A 143 -18.94 0.57 21.39
C LYS A 143 -18.54 0.37 19.93
N MET A 144 -17.44 0.98 19.50
CA MET A 144 -16.93 0.78 18.14
C MET A 144 -16.57 -0.68 17.88
N LEU A 145 -15.92 -1.35 18.83
CA LEU A 145 -15.62 -2.77 18.70
C LEU A 145 -16.89 -3.62 18.60
N LEU A 146 -17.88 -3.36 19.42
CA LEU A 146 -19.18 -4.06 19.39
C LEU A 146 -19.87 -3.88 18.04
N ASP A 147 -20.00 -2.63 17.59
CA ASP A 147 -20.67 -2.31 16.32
C ASP A 147 -19.93 -2.91 15.13
N THR A 148 -18.60 -2.79 15.08
CA THR A 148 -17.78 -3.37 13.98
C THR A 148 -17.76 -4.89 14.01
N SER A 149 -17.77 -5.52 15.18
CA SER A 149 -17.87 -6.98 15.31
C SER A 149 -19.21 -7.49 14.81
N TYR A 150 -20.31 -6.90 15.27
CA TYR A 150 -21.66 -7.26 14.80
C TYR A 150 -21.80 -7.07 13.29
N ASP A 151 -21.44 -5.89 12.77
CA ASP A 151 -21.51 -5.59 11.36
C ASP A 151 -20.60 -6.51 10.52
N GLY A 152 -19.41 -6.83 11.05
CA GLY A 152 -18.47 -7.75 10.41
C GLY A 152 -19.08 -9.14 10.19
N PHE A 153 -19.75 -9.69 11.19
CA PHE A 153 -20.48 -10.98 11.07
C PHE A 153 -21.62 -10.89 10.08
N VAL A 154 -22.46 -9.84 10.17
CA VAL A 154 -23.58 -9.65 9.22
C VAL A 154 -23.07 -9.53 7.79
N ARG A 155 -22.05 -8.74 7.56
CA ARG A 155 -21.43 -8.56 6.23
C ARG A 155 -20.71 -9.81 5.71
N SER A 156 -20.35 -10.72 6.59
CA SER A 156 -19.77 -12.02 6.26
C SER A 156 -20.82 -13.14 6.15
N GLY A 157 -22.10 -12.81 6.17
CA GLY A 157 -23.19 -13.75 5.87
C GLY A 157 -23.87 -14.38 7.07
N ALA A 158 -23.68 -13.88 8.30
CA ALA A 158 -24.25 -14.47 9.51
C ALA A 158 -25.79 -14.55 9.50
N LEU A 159 -26.47 -13.68 8.77
CA LEU A 159 -27.93 -13.65 8.63
C LEU A 159 -28.47 -14.53 7.48
N LEU A 160 -27.61 -15.14 6.68
CA LEU A 160 -28.01 -16.03 5.59
C LEU A 160 -28.59 -17.34 6.13
N ASP A 161 -29.49 -17.93 5.35
CA ASP A 161 -29.90 -19.33 5.54
C ASP A 161 -28.77 -20.30 5.18
N GLU A 162 -28.96 -21.59 5.41
CA GLU A 162 -27.91 -22.60 5.19
C GLU A 162 -27.51 -22.71 3.70
N GLU A 163 -28.46 -22.55 2.76
CA GLU A 163 -28.15 -22.53 1.33
C GLU A 163 -27.30 -21.30 0.96
N GLY A 164 -27.67 -20.13 1.49
CA GLY A 164 -26.91 -18.89 1.31
C GLY A 164 -25.50 -18.96 1.91
N LYS A 165 -25.34 -19.56 3.08
CA LYS A 165 -24.03 -19.78 3.70
C LYS A 165 -23.13 -20.69 2.88
N GLU A 166 -23.68 -21.78 2.34
CA GLU A 166 -22.92 -22.68 1.47
C GLU A 166 -22.47 -21.96 0.19
N LYS A 167 -23.37 -21.19 -0.42
CA LYS A 167 -23.02 -20.37 -1.59
C LYS A 167 -21.94 -19.34 -1.28
N LEU A 168 -21.98 -18.69 -0.12
CA LEU A 168 -20.94 -17.74 0.31
C LEU A 168 -19.59 -18.43 0.48
N ARG A 169 -19.57 -19.65 1.04
CA ARG A 169 -18.35 -20.45 1.17
C ARG A 169 -17.71 -20.72 -0.19
N GLU A 170 -18.50 -21.16 -1.17
CA GLU A 170 -18.04 -21.41 -2.54
C GLU A 170 -17.43 -20.15 -3.17
N LEU A 171 -18.12 -19.00 -3.05
CA LEU A 171 -17.68 -17.74 -3.66
C LEU A 171 -16.41 -17.20 -3.02
N THR A 172 -16.31 -17.25 -1.70
CA THR A 172 -15.13 -16.72 -0.97
C THR A 172 -13.91 -17.60 -1.16
N GLU A 173 -14.08 -18.92 -1.23
CA GLU A 173 -12.99 -19.86 -1.51
C GLU A 173 -12.43 -19.64 -2.93
N GLU A 174 -13.30 -19.57 -3.92
CA GLU A 174 -12.91 -19.31 -5.32
C GLU A 174 -12.20 -17.93 -5.44
N ALA A 175 -12.74 -16.89 -4.81
CA ALA A 175 -12.14 -15.56 -4.83
C ALA A 175 -10.71 -15.56 -4.21
N SER A 176 -10.52 -16.26 -3.11
CA SER A 176 -9.22 -16.37 -2.45
C SER A 176 -8.18 -17.03 -3.36
N MET A 177 -8.55 -18.11 -4.03
CA MET A 177 -7.67 -18.81 -4.98
C MET A 177 -7.33 -17.93 -6.20
N LEU A 178 -8.32 -17.23 -6.74
CA LEU A 178 -8.11 -16.37 -7.91
C LEU A 178 -7.27 -15.14 -7.61
N THR A 179 -7.43 -14.52 -6.45
CA THR A 179 -6.59 -13.38 -6.05
C THR A 179 -5.14 -13.79 -5.84
N LEU A 180 -4.91 -14.96 -5.25
CA LEU A 180 -3.57 -15.53 -5.12
C LEU A 180 -2.94 -15.81 -6.50
N GLN A 181 -3.68 -16.46 -7.40
CA GLN A 181 -3.21 -16.77 -8.74
C GLN A 181 -2.93 -15.51 -9.55
N PHE A 182 -3.78 -14.48 -9.43
CA PHE A 182 -3.55 -13.16 -10.04
C PHE A 182 -2.18 -12.59 -9.65
N SER A 183 -1.90 -12.57 -8.35
CA SER A 183 -0.66 -12.01 -7.81
C SER A 183 0.58 -12.81 -8.22
N GLN A 184 0.51 -14.13 -8.21
CA GLN A 184 1.59 -15.02 -8.62
C GLN A 184 1.88 -14.87 -10.12
N ASN A 185 0.85 -14.81 -10.97
CA ASN A 185 0.99 -14.60 -12.41
C ASN A 185 1.66 -13.26 -12.71
N LEU A 186 1.24 -12.20 -12.02
CA LEU A 186 1.80 -10.86 -12.21
C LEU A 186 3.27 -10.81 -11.83
N LEU A 187 3.65 -11.39 -10.71
CA LEU A 187 5.05 -11.45 -10.27
C LEU A 187 5.91 -12.21 -11.29
N LYS A 188 5.46 -13.37 -11.75
CA LYS A 188 6.19 -14.19 -12.73
C LYS A 188 6.39 -13.48 -14.06
N GLU A 189 5.34 -12.88 -14.62
CA GLU A 189 5.42 -12.13 -15.87
C GLU A 189 6.34 -10.91 -15.77
N ASN A 190 6.23 -10.14 -14.68
CA ASN A 190 7.10 -8.98 -14.48
C ASN A 190 8.58 -9.35 -14.38
N LYS A 191 8.90 -10.47 -13.73
CA LYS A 191 10.29 -10.93 -13.54
C LYS A 191 10.84 -11.70 -14.75
N ALA A 192 10.00 -12.17 -15.64
CA ALA A 192 10.41 -12.91 -16.84
C ALA A 192 11.00 -12.01 -17.93
N PHE A 193 10.59 -10.75 -18.01
CA PHE A 193 11.08 -9.84 -19.05
C PHE A 193 12.45 -9.27 -18.71
N THR A 194 13.34 -9.29 -19.70
CA THR A 194 14.62 -8.57 -19.69
C THR A 194 14.89 -7.98 -21.05
N LEU A 195 15.40 -6.75 -21.08
CA LEU A 195 15.98 -6.13 -22.28
C LEU A 195 17.51 -6.20 -22.15
N HIS A 196 18.12 -7.10 -22.91
CA HIS A 196 19.56 -7.30 -22.91
C HIS A 196 20.22 -6.48 -24.03
N ILE A 197 21.09 -5.56 -23.70
CA ILE A 197 21.82 -4.68 -24.60
C ILE A 197 23.30 -5.01 -24.50
N THR A 198 23.95 -5.22 -25.67
CA THR A 198 25.40 -5.48 -25.78
C THR A 198 26.13 -4.39 -26.57
N ASP A 199 25.39 -3.56 -27.30
CA ASP A 199 25.93 -2.42 -28.06
C ASP A 199 25.80 -1.15 -27.24
N GLU A 200 26.92 -0.58 -26.81
CA GLU A 200 26.98 0.64 -26.03
C GLU A 200 26.27 1.84 -26.68
N ALA A 201 26.24 1.91 -28.00
CA ALA A 201 25.54 2.96 -28.73
C ALA A 201 24.02 2.96 -28.47
N GLN A 202 23.43 1.83 -28.08
CA GLN A 202 22.03 1.72 -27.73
C GLN A 202 21.70 2.25 -26.32
N LEU A 203 22.72 2.64 -25.56
CA LEU A 203 22.55 3.26 -24.23
C LEU A 203 22.45 4.79 -24.31
N ASP A 204 22.49 5.38 -25.47
CA ASP A 204 22.50 6.83 -25.65
C ASP A 204 21.35 7.51 -24.92
N GLY A 205 21.68 8.58 -24.20
CA GLY A 205 20.76 9.36 -23.37
C GLY A 205 20.58 8.87 -21.95
N LEU A 206 20.92 7.61 -21.64
CA LEU A 206 20.78 7.05 -20.31
C LEU A 206 21.78 7.67 -19.32
N PRO A 207 21.34 7.97 -18.08
CA PRO A 207 22.26 8.44 -17.05
C PRO A 207 23.22 7.32 -16.61
N GLU A 208 24.39 7.71 -16.12
CA GLU A 208 25.41 6.76 -15.64
C GLU A 208 24.89 5.83 -14.54
N THR A 209 24.00 6.32 -13.67
CA THR A 209 23.34 5.50 -12.64
C THR A 209 22.54 4.35 -13.22
N ALA A 210 21.77 4.61 -14.28
CA ALA A 210 20.99 3.59 -14.97
C ALA A 210 21.88 2.57 -15.70
N LYS A 211 22.94 3.04 -16.37
CA LYS A 211 23.91 2.17 -17.02
C LYS A 211 24.64 1.27 -16.02
N ALA A 212 25.09 1.82 -14.90
CA ALA A 212 25.76 1.06 -13.84
C ALA A 212 24.85 -0.01 -13.23
N ALA A 213 23.58 0.33 -12.96
CA ALA A 213 22.59 -0.62 -12.45
C ALA A 213 22.32 -1.75 -13.46
N ALA A 214 22.19 -1.42 -14.74
CA ALA A 214 21.97 -2.42 -15.78
C ALA A 214 23.18 -3.34 -16.00
N ALA A 215 24.40 -2.80 -15.90
CA ALA A 215 25.63 -3.59 -15.96
C ALA A 215 25.74 -4.54 -14.75
N HIS A 216 25.37 -4.08 -13.57
CA HIS A 216 25.33 -4.92 -12.36
C HIS A 216 24.32 -6.07 -12.51
N THR A 217 23.13 -5.80 -13.03
CA THR A 217 22.11 -6.83 -13.30
C THR A 217 22.61 -7.86 -14.32
N ALA A 218 23.31 -7.43 -15.36
CA ALA A 218 23.90 -8.34 -16.34
C ALA A 218 24.96 -9.25 -15.68
N LYS A 219 25.81 -8.69 -14.84
CA LYS A 219 26.83 -9.45 -14.08
C LYS A 219 26.21 -10.48 -13.14
N GLU A 220 25.15 -10.11 -12.41
CA GLU A 220 24.39 -11.04 -11.55
C GLU A 220 23.81 -12.22 -12.36
N GLN A 221 23.48 -12.03 -13.62
CA GLN A 221 22.98 -13.05 -14.54
C GLN A 221 24.07 -13.72 -15.38
N GLU A 222 25.35 -13.47 -15.05
CA GLU A 222 26.51 -14.01 -15.77
C GLU A 222 26.50 -13.67 -17.29
N LYS A 223 26.05 -12.46 -17.62
CA LYS A 223 25.97 -11.94 -18.99
C LYS A 223 26.84 -10.70 -19.19
N GLU A 224 27.36 -10.53 -20.40
CA GLU A 224 28.05 -9.29 -20.82
C GLU A 224 27.03 -8.19 -21.15
N GLY A 225 27.45 -6.94 -21.07
CA GLY A 225 26.63 -5.79 -21.42
C GLY A 225 25.73 -5.30 -20.32
N TRP A 226 24.48 -5.01 -20.66
CA TRP A 226 23.51 -4.33 -19.80
C TRP A 226 22.15 -5.01 -19.89
N ILE A 227 21.51 -5.19 -18.73
CA ILE A 227 20.16 -5.77 -18.65
C ILE A 227 19.23 -4.79 -17.95
N PHE A 228 18.17 -4.40 -18.64
CA PHE A 228 17.06 -3.62 -18.10
C PHE A 228 15.87 -4.53 -17.82
N THR A 229 15.14 -4.21 -16.73
CA THR A 229 14.00 -4.98 -16.27
C THR A 229 12.75 -4.09 -16.17
N LEU A 230 11.62 -4.66 -15.78
CA LEU A 230 10.39 -3.90 -15.51
C LEU A 230 10.32 -3.36 -14.08
N ASP A 231 11.33 -3.60 -13.25
CA ASP A 231 11.44 -2.94 -11.94
C ASP A 231 11.54 -1.42 -12.11
N TYR A 232 10.84 -0.67 -11.26
CA TYR A 232 10.73 0.78 -11.40
C TYR A 232 12.08 1.50 -11.57
N PRO A 233 13.15 1.21 -10.79
CA PRO A 233 14.44 1.87 -10.95
C PRO A 233 15.16 1.57 -12.27
N SER A 234 14.77 0.52 -12.97
CA SER A 234 15.28 0.16 -14.31
C SER A 234 14.39 0.74 -15.42
N TYR A 235 13.08 0.56 -15.27
CA TYR A 235 12.10 0.97 -16.27
C TYR A 235 11.96 2.49 -16.40
N SER A 236 11.79 3.20 -15.29
CA SER A 236 11.51 4.64 -15.27
C SER A 236 12.63 5.48 -15.91
N PRO A 237 13.91 5.30 -15.55
CA PRO A 237 14.99 6.03 -16.24
C PRO A 237 15.09 5.70 -17.73
N PHE A 238 14.85 4.45 -18.12
CA PHE A 238 14.87 4.05 -19.52
C PHE A 238 13.82 4.82 -20.32
N MET A 239 12.59 4.88 -19.84
CA MET A 239 11.49 5.60 -20.49
C MET A 239 11.69 7.11 -20.52
N THR A 240 12.38 7.65 -19.51
CA THR A 240 12.63 9.09 -19.39
C THR A 240 13.79 9.58 -20.26
N TYR A 241 14.86 8.82 -20.33
CA TYR A 241 16.15 9.31 -20.87
C TYR A 241 16.60 8.65 -22.17
N SER A 242 16.23 7.41 -22.44
CA SER A 242 16.71 6.71 -23.63
C SER A 242 16.30 7.41 -24.92
N THR A 243 17.28 7.73 -25.78
CA THR A 243 17.03 8.27 -27.12
C THR A 243 16.59 7.21 -28.14
N GLN A 244 16.69 5.93 -27.76
CA GLN A 244 16.33 4.79 -28.62
C GLN A 244 14.81 4.56 -28.57
N ARG A 245 14.07 5.23 -29.46
CA ARG A 245 12.60 5.19 -29.47
C ARG A 245 12.02 3.77 -29.56
N GLU A 246 12.61 2.91 -30.40
CA GLU A 246 12.16 1.53 -30.56
C GLU A 246 12.39 0.69 -29.28
N LEU A 247 13.48 0.95 -28.55
CA LEU A 247 13.72 0.29 -27.27
C LEU A 247 12.77 0.80 -26.18
N ARG A 248 12.45 2.10 -26.17
CA ARG A 248 11.39 2.62 -25.30
C ARG A 248 10.05 1.96 -25.59
N LYS A 249 9.71 1.79 -26.87
CA LYS A 249 8.50 1.07 -27.28
C LYS A 249 8.50 -0.37 -26.77
N GLN A 250 9.61 -1.11 -26.91
CA GLN A 250 9.74 -2.48 -26.39
C GLN A 250 9.50 -2.53 -24.88
N MET A 251 10.17 -1.66 -24.12
CA MET A 251 10.00 -1.58 -22.67
C MET A 251 8.55 -1.22 -22.27
N TYR A 252 7.97 -0.22 -22.94
CA TYR A 252 6.60 0.21 -22.70
C TYR A 252 5.59 -0.91 -22.97
N MET A 253 5.71 -1.57 -24.13
CA MET A 253 4.80 -2.66 -24.49
C MET A 253 4.98 -3.85 -23.55
N ALA A 254 6.21 -4.22 -23.19
CA ALA A 254 6.45 -5.27 -22.21
C ALA A 254 5.79 -4.99 -20.86
N CYS A 255 5.91 -3.75 -20.37
CA CYS A 255 5.30 -3.34 -19.09
C CYS A 255 3.76 -3.30 -19.13
N ASN A 256 3.19 -2.88 -20.25
CA ASN A 256 1.75 -2.63 -20.36
C ASN A 256 0.95 -3.77 -21.03
N THR A 257 1.61 -4.89 -21.31
CA THR A 257 0.97 -6.11 -21.85
C THR A 257 1.19 -7.34 -20.96
N VAL A 258 1.78 -7.18 -19.78
CA VAL A 258 1.94 -8.29 -18.83
C VAL A 258 0.59 -8.96 -18.55
N CYS A 259 0.60 -10.27 -18.39
CA CYS A 259 -0.58 -11.09 -18.11
C CYS A 259 -1.72 -11.01 -19.14
N THR A 260 -1.42 -10.57 -20.39
CA THR A 260 -2.36 -10.59 -21.52
C THR A 260 -2.02 -11.66 -22.56
N HIS A 261 -0.88 -12.36 -22.42
CA HIS A 261 -0.40 -13.32 -23.39
C HIS A 261 -1.12 -14.67 -23.28
N ASP A 262 -1.13 -15.43 -24.36
CA ASP A 262 -1.68 -16.78 -24.38
C ASP A 262 -0.73 -17.77 -23.70
N ASN A 263 -0.68 -17.70 -22.36
CA ASN A 263 0.11 -18.55 -21.48
C ASN A 263 -0.57 -18.72 -20.12
N GLU A 264 0.05 -19.47 -19.22
CA GLU A 264 -0.49 -19.78 -17.89
C GLU A 264 -0.59 -18.54 -16.97
N GLN A 265 0.12 -17.44 -17.27
CA GLN A 265 0.10 -16.21 -16.51
C GLN A 265 -0.93 -15.19 -17.01
N ASN A 266 -1.83 -15.58 -17.91
CA ASN A 266 -2.89 -14.70 -18.39
C ASN A 266 -3.92 -14.43 -17.30
N ASN A 267 -4.17 -13.14 -16.99
CA ASN A 267 -5.10 -12.73 -15.96
C ASN A 267 -6.47 -12.23 -16.48
N LEU A 268 -6.72 -12.23 -17.79
CA LEU A 268 -7.95 -11.67 -18.36
C LEU A 268 -9.21 -12.35 -17.84
N GLU A 269 -9.27 -13.68 -17.89
CA GLU A 269 -10.42 -14.44 -17.39
C GLU A 269 -10.49 -14.42 -15.85
N ILE A 270 -9.35 -14.38 -15.16
CA ILE A 270 -9.30 -14.25 -13.70
C ILE A 270 -9.96 -12.93 -13.27
N CYS A 271 -9.62 -11.81 -13.91
CA CYS A 271 -10.22 -10.50 -13.62
C CYS A 271 -11.74 -10.51 -13.86
N LYS A 272 -12.18 -11.04 -15.00
CA LYS A 272 -13.61 -11.16 -15.31
C LYS A 272 -14.35 -12.00 -14.25
N ARG A 273 -13.78 -13.12 -13.85
CA ARG A 273 -14.37 -13.98 -12.82
C ARG A 273 -14.40 -13.29 -11.45
N LEU A 274 -13.33 -12.58 -11.05
CA LEU A 274 -13.28 -11.82 -9.80
C LEU A 274 -14.36 -10.74 -9.73
N VAL A 275 -14.56 -9.98 -10.80
CA VAL A 275 -15.63 -8.97 -10.89
C VAL A 275 -17.00 -9.61 -10.67
N ASN A 276 -17.27 -10.73 -11.34
CA ASN A 276 -18.54 -11.46 -11.20
C ASN A 276 -18.71 -12.09 -9.82
N LEU A 277 -17.67 -12.71 -9.26
CA LEU A 277 -17.71 -13.28 -7.91
C LEU A 277 -18.08 -12.23 -6.86
N ARG A 278 -17.48 -11.04 -6.94
CA ARG A 278 -17.75 -9.95 -6.01
C ARG A 278 -19.17 -9.41 -6.16
N ARG A 279 -19.68 -9.30 -7.36
CA ARG A 279 -21.09 -8.96 -7.60
C ARG A 279 -22.03 -10.04 -7.01
N GLU A 280 -21.78 -11.31 -7.29
CA GLU A 280 -22.56 -12.42 -6.75
C GLU A 280 -22.56 -12.42 -5.22
N LEU A 281 -21.40 -12.21 -4.59
CA LEU A 281 -21.25 -12.08 -3.14
C LEU A 281 -22.10 -10.93 -2.58
N ALA A 282 -21.97 -9.73 -3.17
CA ALA A 282 -22.74 -8.58 -2.73
C ALA A 282 -24.24 -8.78 -2.85
N GLN A 283 -24.70 -9.35 -3.96
CA GLN A 283 -26.12 -9.65 -4.19
C GLN A 283 -26.64 -10.72 -3.24
N LEU A 284 -25.84 -11.73 -2.92
CA LEU A 284 -26.17 -12.73 -1.90
C LEU A 284 -26.39 -12.08 -0.52
N LEU A 285 -25.62 -11.04 -0.21
CA LEU A 285 -25.71 -10.28 1.04
C LEU A 285 -26.76 -9.15 1.00
N GLY A 286 -27.57 -9.07 -0.06
CA GLY A 286 -28.68 -8.11 -0.16
C GLY A 286 -28.32 -6.75 -0.75
N PHE A 287 -27.15 -6.60 -1.35
CA PHE A 287 -26.72 -5.37 -2.03
C PHE A 287 -26.87 -5.50 -3.55
N GLU A 288 -27.20 -4.41 -4.21
CA GLU A 288 -27.37 -4.42 -5.67
C GLU A 288 -26.02 -4.57 -6.41
N THR A 289 -24.97 -3.92 -5.88
CA THR A 289 -23.64 -3.96 -6.45
C THR A 289 -22.58 -4.20 -5.36
N TYR A 290 -21.37 -4.62 -5.76
CA TYR A 290 -20.26 -4.75 -4.85
C TYR A 290 -19.81 -3.39 -4.25
N ALA A 291 -19.89 -2.32 -5.05
CA ALA A 291 -19.61 -0.98 -4.57
C ALA A 291 -20.58 -0.56 -3.45
N ASP A 292 -21.89 -0.83 -3.57
CA ASP A 292 -22.85 -0.56 -2.50
C ASP A 292 -22.51 -1.31 -1.21
N TYR A 293 -22.09 -2.56 -1.34
CA TYR A 293 -21.63 -3.38 -0.22
C TYR A 293 -20.40 -2.77 0.47
N VAL A 294 -19.37 -2.40 -0.29
CA VAL A 294 -18.12 -1.85 0.24
C VAL A 294 -18.33 -0.47 0.87
N LEU A 295 -18.99 0.43 0.16
CA LEU A 295 -19.07 1.85 0.52
C LEU A 295 -19.93 2.14 1.74
N ARG A 296 -20.79 1.21 2.15
CA ARG A 296 -21.59 1.37 3.37
C ARG A 296 -20.73 1.63 4.61
N HIS A 297 -19.51 1.12 4.66
CA HIS A 297 -18.53 1.32 5.73
C HIS A 297 -17.32 2.13 5.25
N ARG A 298 -17.59 3.25 4.58
CA ARG A 298 -16.59 4.24 4.13
C ARG A 298 -17.09 5.65 4.47
N MET A 299 -16.18 6.60 4.56
CA MET A 299 -16.53 8.02 4.74
C MET A 299 -17.39 8.52 3.58
N ALA A 300 -17.09 8.08 2.35
CA ALA A 300 -17.89 8.40 1.15
C ALA A 300 -19.33 7.87 1.22
N SER A 301 -19.56 6.77 1.92
CA SER A 301 -20.85 6.17 2.25
C SER A 301 -21.68 5.59 1.08
N ASN A 302 -21.54 6.06 -0.12
CA ASN A 302 -22.29 5.60 -1.31
C ASN A 302 -21.57 5.94 -2.62
N THR A 303 -22.03 5.34 -3.71
CA THR A 303 -21.46 5.51 -5.06
C THR A 303 -21.62 6.93 -5.60
N GLU A 304 -22.70 7.62 -5.25
CA GLU A 304 -22.96 9.00 -5.70
C GLU A 304 -21.86 9.94 -5.20
N HIS A 305 -21.48 9.85 -3.93
CA HIS A 305 -20.40 10.67 -3.36
C HIS A 305 -19.04 10.38 -3.99
N VAL A 306 -18.75 9.10 -4.31
CA VAL A 306 -17.52 8.74 -5.01
C VAL A 306 -17.50 9.35 -6.42
N TYR A 307 -18.55 9.15 -7.19
CA TYR A 307 -18.63 9.73 -8.54
C TYR A 307 -18.63 11.27 -8.52
N LYS A 308 -19.26 11.87 -7.50
CA LYS A 308 -19.20 13.34 -7.33
C LYS A 308 -17.76 13.80 -7.19
N LEU A 309 -16.99 13.20 -6.28
CA LEU A 309 -15.57 13.52 -6.12
C LEU A 309 -14.79 13.37 -7.45
N LEU A 310 -14.92 12.21 -8.11
CA LEU A 310 -14.20 11.92 -9.34
C LEU A 310 -14.58 12.91 -10.48
N ASN A 311 -15.85 13.22 -10.62
CA ASN A 311 -16.32 14.16 -11.64
C ASN A 311 -15.94 15.61 -11.32
N ASP A 312 -16.00 16.04 -10.06
CA ASP A 312 -15.55 17.37 -9.63
C ASP A 312 -14.05 17.56 -9.94
N LEU A 313 -13.23 16.52 -9.69
CA LEU A 313 -11.81 16.53 -10.04
C LEU A 313 -11.58 16.58 -11.55
N ILE A 314 -12.35 15.82 -12.34
CA ILE A 314 -12.27 15.89 -13.80
C ILE A 314 -12.59 17.31 -14.29
N GLU A 315 -13.69 17.89 -13.83
CA GLU A 315 -14.10 19.24 -14.23
C GLU A 315 -13.03 20.29 -13.88
N ALA A 316 -12.48 20.22 -12.68
CA ALA A 316 -11.47 21.18 -12.21
C ALA A 316 -10.12 21.03 -12.92
N TYR A 317 -9.62 19.80 -13.11
CA TYR A 317 -8.25 19.54 -13.54
C TYR A 317 -8.10 19.36 -15.07
N LYS A 318 -9.14 18.91 -15.78
CA LYS A 318 -9.03 18.53 -17.20
C LYS A 318 -8.54 19.67 -18.12
N PRO A 319 -9.02 20.93 -17.99
CA PRO A 319 -8.51 22.01 -18.85
C PRO A 319 -7.01 22.24 -18.69
N THR A 320 -6.50 22.14 -17.47
CA THR A 320 -5.06 22.29 -17.19
C THR A 320 -4.28 21.07 -17.71
N ALA A 321 -4.78 19.85 -17.50
CA ALA A 321 -4.13 18.64 -17.99
C ALA A 321 -4.04 18.59 -19.53
N GLU A 322 -5.07 19.01 -20.23
CA GLU A 322 -5.05 19.12 -21.69
C GLU A 322 -3.99 20.12 -22.17
N LYS A 323 -3.86 21.25 -21.47
CA LYS A 323 -2.82 22.25 -21.76
C LYS A 323 -1.42 21.67 -21.52
N GLU A 324 -1.21 20.97 -20.40
CA GLU A 324 0.05 20.32 -20.07
C GLU A 324 0.48 19.34 -21.18
N VAL A 325 -0.42 18.46 -21.64
CA VAL A 325 -0.11 17.49 -22.69
C VAL A 325 0.16 18.19 -24.03
N LYS A 326 -0.61 19.22 -24.39
CA LYS A 326 -0.38 20.02 -25.62
C LYS A 326 1.00 20.70 -25.63
N GLU A 327 1.47 21.16 -24.47
CA GLU A 327 2.82 21.74 -24.37
C GLU A 327 3.91 20.68 -24.63
N VAL A 328 3.73 19.44 -24.14
CA VAL A 328 4.65 18.32 -24.43
C VAL A 328 4.63 17.96 -25.91
N GLU A 329 3.46 17.84 -26.54
CA GLU A 329 3.31 17.57 -27.97
C GLU A 329 3.96 18.65 -28.83
N ALA A 330 3.77 19.92 -28.46
CA ALA A 330 4.35 21.05 -29.17
C ALA A 330 5.88 21.01 -29.12
N LEU A 331 6.46 20.68 -27.97
CA LEU A 331 7.92 20.50 -27.84
C LEU A 331 8.42 19.32 -28.68
N ALA A 332 7.73 18.18 -28.63
CA ALA A 332 8.07 17.03 -29.43
C ALA A 332 8.10 17.35 -30.95
N LYS A 333 7.09 18.03 -31.45
CA LYS A 333 7.03 18.48 -32.86
C LYS A 333 8.09 19.52 -33.21
N LYS A 334 8.45 20.39 -32.27
CA LYS A 334 9.55 21.35 -32.44
C LYS A 334 10.90 20.64 -32.62
N LEU A 335 11.11 19.55 -31.89
CA LEU A 335 12.37 18.82 -31.91
C LEU A 335 12.46 17.81 -33.05
N GLU A 336 11.37 17.12 -33.41
CA GLU A 336 11.35 15.98 -34.33
C GLU A 336 10.74 16.32 -35.71
N GLY A 337 10.03 17.45 -35.83
CA GLY A 337 9.35 17.85 -37.04
C GLY A 337 7.82 17.88 -36.89
N LYS A 338 7.16 18.66 -37.74
CA LYS A 338 5.71 18.93 -37.66
C LYS A 338 4.83 17.70 -37.77
N ASP A 339 5.32 16.67 -38.49
CA ASP A 339 4.58 15.42 -38.73
C ASP A 339 4.81 14.37 -37.64
N PHE A 340 5.60 14.70 -36.60
CA PHE A 340 5.85 13.78 -35.48
C PHE A 340 4.57 13.52 -34.72
N GLU A 341 4.23 12.24 -34.58
CA GLU A 341 3.12 11.75 -33.79
C GLU A 341 3.63 11.15 -32.49
N MET A 342 3.35 11.84 -31.38
CA MET A 342 3.73 11.38 -30.03
C MET A 342 2.90 10.15 -29.65
N LYS A 343 3.59 9.07 -29.25
CA LYS A 343 3.00 7.83 -28.76
C LYS A 343 3.15 7.72 -27.23
N PRO A 344 2.44 6.83 -26.56
CA PRO A 344 2.55 6.69 -25.10
C PRO A 344 3.97 6.45 -24.57
N TRP A 345 4.81 5.75 -25.30
CA TRP A 345 6.22 5.54 -24.96
C TRP A 345 7.12 6.77 -25.18
N ASP A 346 6.59 7.85 -25.71
CA ASP A 346 7.30 9.11 -25.94
C ASP A 346 6.98 10.15 -24.86
N PHE A 347 5.83 10.06 -24.20
CA PHE A 347 5.34 11.09 -23.30
C PHE A 347 6.31 11.40 -22.16
N GLY A 348 6.84 10.37 -21.48
CA GLY A 348 7.82 10.55 -20.40
C GLY A 348 9.11 11.21 -20.88
N PHE A 349 9.59 10.82 -22.04
CA PHE A 349 10.81 11.36 -22.66
C PHE A 349 10.66 12.87 -22.98
N TYR A 350 9.59 13.28 -23.65
CA TYR A 350 9.38 14.70 -24.00
C TYR A 350 8.89 15.53 -22.84
N SER A 351 8.15 14.97 -21.88
CA SER A 351 7.81 15.63 -20.61
C SER A 351 9.08 16.02 -19.85
N HIS A 352 10.06 15.12 -19.79
CA HIS A 352 11.34 15.43 -19.16
C HIS A 352 12.07 16.56 -19.86
N LYS A 353 12.10 16.56 -21.20
CA LYS A 353 12.70 17.66 -21.97
C LYS A 353 11.99 18.99 -21.72
N LEU A 354 10.66 18.99 -21.60
CA LEU A 354 9.88 20.18 -21.25
C LEU A 354 10.19 20.67 -19.83
N GLN A 355 10.34 19.75 -18.88
CA GLN A 355 10.75 20.07 -17.51
C GLN A 355 12.13 20.74 -17.47
N MET A 356 13.08 20.23 -18.27
CA MET A 356 14.40 20.83 -18.41
C MET A 356 14.33 22.25 -19.03
N GLU A 357 13.51 22.44 -20.07
CA GLU A 357 13.34 23.74 -20.71
C GLU A 357 12.71 24.78 -19.76
N LYS A 358 11.70 24.37 -18.96
CA LYS A 358 10.96 25.27 -18.07
C LYS A 358 11.71 25.56 -16.75
N TYR A 359 12.32 24.55 -16.14
CA TYR A 359 12.82 24.62 -14.76
C TYR A 359 14.30 24.32 -14.65
N ASN A 360 14.95 23.82 -15.71
CA ASN A 360 16.33 23.32 -15.68
C ASN A 360 16.56 22.39 -14.48
N LEU A 361 15.62 21.47 -14.27
CA LEU A 361 15.61 20.54 -13.17
C LEU A 361 15.50 19.11 -13.69
N ASP A 362 16.45 18.29 -13.34
CA ASP A 362 16.55 16.86 -13.65
C ASP A 362 16.66 16.06 -12.35
N ALA A 363 16.00 14.92 -12.28
CA ALA A 363 16.11 14.02 -11.15
C ALA A 363 17.57 13.59 -10.87
N GLU A 364 18.39 13.43 -11.93
CA GLU A 364 19.81 13.07 -11.80
C GLU A 364 20.65 14.19 -11.14
N MET A 365 20.25 15.45 -11.28
CA MET A 365 20.90 16.57 -10.56
C MET A 365 20.72 16.49 -9.05
N LEU A 366 19.63 15.89 -8.60
CA LEU A 366 19.25 15.77 -7.20
C LEU A 366 19.80 14.52 -6.52
N ARG A 367 19.98 13.41 -7.29
CA ARG A 367 20.47 12.13 -6.74
C ARG A 367 21.70 12.25 -5.86
N PRO A 368 22.75 13.02 -6.22
CA PRO A 368 23.94 13.14 -5.38
C PRO A 368 23.68 13.67 -3.95
N TYR A 369 22.55 14.34 -3.76
CA TYR A 369 22.12 14.90 -2.47
C TYR A 369 21.15 14.01 -1.69
N PHE A 370 20.70 12.92 -2.30
CA PHE A 370 19.71 11.98 -1.72
C PHE A 370 20.31 10.59 -1.53
N GLN A 371 21.46 10.53 -0.88
CA GLN A 371 22.02 9.26 -0.44
C GLN A 371 21.10 8.63 0.59
N LEU A 372 20.75 7.34 0.42
CA LEU A 372 19.75 6.65 1.24
C LEU A 372 19.98 6.81 2.74
N ASP A 373 21.20 6.61 3.23
CA ASP A 373 21.50 6.74 4.66
C ASP A 373 21.21 8.15 5.19
N LYS A 374 21.47 9.18 4.40
CA LYS A 374 21.15 10.57 4.75
C LYS A 374 19.66 10.85 4.70
N VAL A 375 18.95 10.26 3.74
CA VAL A 375 17.49 10.34 3.66
C VAL A 375 16.85 9.68 4.88
N ILE A 376 17.33 8.53 5.30
CA ILE A 376 16.87 7.86 6.53
C ILE A 376 17.05 8.78 7.74
N ASP A 377 18.23 9.36 7.91
CA ASP A 377 18.51 10.33 8.98
C ASP A 377 17.57 11.53 8.93
N GLY A 378 17.28 12.03 7.73
CA GLY A 378 16.37 13.15 7.52
C GLY A 378 14.93 12.82 7.90
N VAL A 379 14.43 11.64 7.51
CA VAL A 379 13.07 11.18 7.85
C VAL A 379 12.94 10.92 9.35
N PHE A 380 13.90 10.27 9.96
CA PHE A 380 13.94 10.09 11.41
C PHE A 380 14.06 11.42 12.17
N GLY A 381 14.87 12.33 11.65
CA GLY A 381 14.99 13.70 12.17
C GLY A 381 13.68 14.49 12.09
N LEU A 382 12.90 14.32 11.02
CA LEU A 382 11.57 14.91 10.88
C LEU A 382 10.62 14.39 11.97
N ALA A 383 10.58 13.08 12.16
CA ALA A 383 9.78 12.47 13.22
C ALA A 383 10.19 12.95 14.61
N ASN A 384 11.49 13.14 14.86
CA ASN A 384 12.00 13.71 16.09
C ASN A 384 11.53 15.17 16.29
N LYS A 385 11.62 16.00 15.25
CA LYS A 385 11.16 17.39 15.31
C LYS A 385 9.67 17.52 15.59
N LEU A 386 8.86 16.67 14.93
CA LEU A 386 7.41 16.71 15.07
C LEU A 386 6.93 16.10 16.39
N TYR A 387 7.47 14.94 16.76
CA TYR A 387 6.92 14.09 17.83
C TYR A 387 7.90 13.76 18.96
N GLY A 388 9.16 14.11 18.82
CA GLY A 388 10.22 13.81 19.81
C GLY A 388 10.68 12.36 19.83
N ILE A 389 10.24 11.51 18.90
CA ILE A 389 10.64 10.10 18.83
C ILE A 389 12.06 9.94 18.29
N THR A 390 12.73 8.87 18.69
CA THR A 390 14.10 8.53 18.28
C THR A 390 14.17 7.10 17.76
N PHE A 391 15.12 6.85 16.86
CA PHE A 391 15.36 5.57 16.21
C PHE A 391 16.78 5.12 16.50
N LYS A 392 16.95 3.87 16.91
CA LYS A 392 18.25 3.25 17.14
C LYS A 392 18.33 1.91 16.42
N GLU A 393 19.26 1.80 15.46
CA GLU A 393 19.50 0.51 14.80
C GLU A 393 19.94 -0.53 15.82
N ASN A 394 19.29 -1.68 15.81
CA ASN A 394 19.63 -2.83 16.65
C ASN A 394 19.88 -4.06 15.79
N LYS A 395 21.16 -4.41 15.60
CA LYS A 395 21.59 -5.55 14.79
C LYS A 395 21.35 -6.91 15.45
N GLU A 396 20.94 -6.94 16.71
CA GLU A 396 20.56 -8.16 17.40
C GLU A 396 19.10 -8.57 17.09
N ILE A 397 18.30 -7.67 16.52
CA ILE A 397 16.96 -7.99 16.02
C ILE A 397 17.11 -8.77 14.71
N PRO A 398 16.57 -10.00 14.63
CA PRO A 398 16.63 -10.80 13.40
C PRO A 398 15.93 -10.12 12.23
N VAL A 399 16.48 -10.26 11.04
CA VAL A 399 15.91 -9.76 9.79
C VAL A 399 15.77 -10.88 8.76
N TYR A 400 14.85 -10.74 7.84
CA TYR A 400 14.57 -11.79 6.84
C TYR A 400 15.48 -11.74 5.61
N HIS A 401 16.21 -10.63 5.41
CA HIS A 401 17.16 -10.47 4.32
C HIS A 401 18.31 -9.54 4.77
N PRO A 402 19.55 -9.73 4.29
CA PRO A 402 20.70 -8.90 4.68
C PRO A 402 20.54 -7.40 4.42
N ASP A 403 19.73 -7.01 3.42
CA ASP A 403 19.47 -5.61 3.10
C ASP A 403 18.48 -4.93 4.06
N VAL A 404 17.78 -5.70 4.88
CA VAL A 404 16.78 -5.18 5.83
C VAL A 404 17.47 -4.65 7.08
N LYS A 405 17.09 -3.45 7.50
CA LYS A 405 17.53 -2.85 8.76
C LYS A 405 16.39 -2.86 9.79
N ALA A 406 16.72 -3.11 11.04
CA ALA A 406 15.79 -3.08 12.16
C ALA A 406 16.19 -2.01 13.16
N TYR A 407 15.21 -1.23 13.62
CA TYR A 407 15.38 -0.12 14.56
C TYR A 407 14.47 -0.28 15.76
N GLU A 408 14.99 0.02 16.94
CA GLU A 408 14.19 0.29 18.13
C GLU A 408 13.70 1.74 18.07
N VAL A 409 12.44 1.96 18.33
CA VAL A 409 11.84 3.29 18.34
C VAL A 409 11.43 3.66 19.77
N PHE A 410 11.86 4.84 20.22
CA PHE A 410 11.60 5.36 21.55
C PHE A 410 10.79 6.65 21.49
N ASP A 411 9.85 6.80 22.41
CA ASP A 411 9.06 8.02 22.56
C ASP A 411 9.88 9.14 23.18
N LYS A 412 9.35 10.35 23.19
CA LYS A 412 9.98 11.56 23.73
C LYS A 412 10.40 11.46 25.21
N ASP A 413 9.74 10.58 26.00
CA ASP A 413 10.08 10.30 27.38
C ASP A 413 11.15 9.19 27.53
N GLY A 414 11.65 8.63 26.43
CA GLY A 414 12.61 7.53 26.40
C GLY A 414 11.99 6.14 26.52
N SER A 415 10.66 6.02 26.64
CA SER A 415 9.97 4.73 26.68
C SER A 415 10.00 4.03 25.32
N TYR A 416 10.07 2.70 25.32
CA TYR A 416 10.00 1.89 24.11
C TYR A 416 8.62 2.03 23.43
N LEU A 417 8.64 2.32 22.13
CA LEU A 417 7.44 2.57 21.34
C LEU A 417 7.13 1.47 20.33
N ALA A 418 8.14 1.04 19.55
CA ALA A 418 7.97 0.08 18.47
C ALA A 418 9.30 -0.52 17.99
N VAL A 419 9.21 -1.57 17.19
CA VAL A 419 10.28 -1.98 16.26
C VAL A 419 9.89 -1.54 14.85
N PHE A 420 10.84 -0.99 14.12
CA PHE A 420 10.69 -0.53 12.76
C PHE A 420 11.69 -1.24 11.84
N TYR A 421 11.19 -1.97 10.85
CA TYR A 421 11.99 -2.60 9.81
C TYR A 421 11.94 -1.78 8.54
N ALA A 422 13.06 -1.67 7.83
CA ALA A 422 13.13 -0.99 6.55
C ALA A 422 13.82 -1.88 5.50
N ASP A 423 13.12 -2.15 4.41
CA ASP A 423 13.50 -3.00 3.30
C ASP A 423 13.43 -2.19 2.00
N PHE A 424 14.57 -1.75 1.49
CA PHE A 424 14.63 -0.70 0.49
C PHE A 424 14.78 -1.16 -0.97
N TYR A 425 15.33 -2.35 -1.22
CA TYR A 425 15.78 -2.69 -2.57
C TYR A 425 14.96 -3.79 -3.24
N PRO A 426 14.80 -3.72 -4.58
CA PRO A 426 14.15 -4.79 -5.33
C PRO A 426 15.01 -6.07 -5.32
N ARG A 427 14.35 -7.23 -5.43
CA ARG A 427 14.95 -8.56 -5.59
C ARG A 427 13.94 -9.54 -6.19
N LYS A 428 14.41 -10.73 -6.59
CA LYS A 428 13.61 -11.70 -7.33
C LYS A 428 12.30 -12.10 -6.64
N GLY A 429 12.33 -12.36 -5.33
CA GLY A 429 11.17 -12.80 -4.55
C GLY A 429 10.33 -11.67 -3.96
N LYS A 430 10.49 -10.44 -4.43
CA LYS A 430 9.84 -9.26 -3.86
C LYS A 430 8.90 -8.62 -4.88
N GLN A 431 7.67 -8.35 -4.45
CA GLN A 431 6.71 -7.60 -5.27
C GLN A 431 7.19 -6.17 -5.53
N GLY A 432 6.78 -5.60 -6.67
CA GLY A 432 7.01 -4.22 -7.02
C GLY A 432 6.14 -3.26 -6.20
N GLY A 433 6.48 -1.97 -6.22
CA GLY A 433 5.80 -0.93 -5.48
C GLY A 433 6.39 -0.70 -4.08
N ALA A 434 5.60 -0.12 -3.22
CA ALA A 434 5.95 0.14 -1.84
C ALA A 434 4.73 -0.09 -0.94
N TRP A 435 4.96 -0.51 0.30
CA TRP A 435 3.90 -0.76 1.27
C TRP A 435 4.43 -0.80 2.70
N MET A 436 3.51 -0.63 3.65
CA MET A 436 3.73 -0.84 5.07
C MET A 436 2.95 -2.07 5.54
N THR A 437 3.57 -2.90 6.38
CA THR A 437 2.95 -4.03 7.07
C THR A 437 3.32 -4.05 8.54
N GLU A 438 2.62 -4.88 9.30
CA GLU A 438 2.93 -5.16 10.70
C GLU A 438 3.15 -6.66 10.90
N PHE A 439 4.28 -7.04 11.50
CA PHE A 439 4.47 -8.39 12.03
C PHE A 439 3.68 -8.60 13.32
N GLN A 440 3.44 -7.53 14.06
CA GLN A 440 2.66 -7.49 15.28
C GLN A 440 2.00 -6.11 15.38
N GLY A 441 0.68 -6.10 15.67
CA GLY A 441 -0.07 -4.88 15.98
C GLY A 441 0.08 -4.45 17.44
N GLN A 442 -0.54 -3.33 17.81
CA GLN A 442 -0.55 -2.83 19.17
C GLN A 442 -1.88 -3.18 19.86
N TRP A 443 -1.85 -3.57 21.13
CA TRP A 443 -3.02 -3.71 21.99
C TRP A 443 -2.62 -3.62 23.47
N ILE A 444 -3.62 -3.59 24.36
CA ILE A 444 -3.41 -3.69 25.80
C ILE A 444 -3.91 -5.07 26.25
N ASP A 445 -3.02 -5.88 26.83
CA ASP A 445 -3.36 -7.22 27.29
C ASP A 445 -4.19 -7.20 28.57
N HIS A 446 -4.69 -8.37 29.00
CA HIS A 446 -5.50 -8.53 30.20
C HIS A 446 -4.78 -8.18 31.51
N LYS A 447 -3.44 -8.07 31.49
CA LYS A 447 -2.61 -7.64 32.63
C LYS A 447 -2.36 -6.12 32.62
N GLY A 448 -2.86 -5.42 31.61
CA GLY A 448 -2.66 -3.99 31.41
C GLY A 448 -1.33 -3.61 30.73
N ASN A 449 -0.61 -4.59 30.18
CA ASN A 449 0.60 -4.32 29.43
C ASN A 449 0.26 -3.80 28.03
N ASN A 450 0.87 -2.70 27.62
CA ASN A 450 0.74 -2.18 26.28
C ASN A 450 1.73 -2.92 25.35
N ILE A 451 1.22 -3.85 24.57
CA ILE A 451 2.00 -4.61 23.59
C ILE A 451 2.28 -3.71 22.41
N ARG A 452 3.58 -3.50 22.12
CA ARG A 452 3.97 -2.53 21.11
C ARG A 452 4.15 -3.15 19.72
N PRO A 453 3.86 -2.39 18.65
CA PRO A 453 3.84 -2.90 17.29
C PRO A 453 5.24 -3.15 16.74
N HIS A 454 5.33 -4.09 15.79
CA HIS A 454 6.49 -4.32 14.93
C HIS A 454 6.08 -3.96 13.50
N VAL A 455 6.55 -2.83 13.01
CA VAL A 455 6.17 -2.24 11.73
C VAL A 455 7.27 -2.46 10.70
N SER A 456 6.90 -2.77 9.48
CA SER A 456 7.83 -2.93 8.36
C SER A 456 7.42 -2.07 7.17
N VAL A 457 8.37 -1.34 6.60
CA VAL A 457 8.21 -0.72 5.28
C VAL A 457 9.02 -1.48 4.25
N VAL A 458 8.40 -1.71 3.11
CA VAL A 458 9.00 -2.46 1.99
C VAL A 458 8.92 -1.59 0.75
N MET A 459 10.08 -1.34 0.13
CA MET A 459 10.22 -0.46 -1.02
C MET A 459 11.07 -1.12 -2.11
N ASN A 460 11.13 -0.50 -3.27
CA ASN A 460 11.90 -0.96 -4.42
C ASN A 460 12.71 0.21 -4.98
N PHE A 461 13.66 0.71 -4.17
CA PHE A 461 14.49 1.86 -4.52
C PHE A 461 15.72 1.49 -5.34
N THR A 462 16.35 2.50 -5.94
CA THR A 462 17.61 2.37 -6.65
C THR A 462 18.68 1.73 -5.76
N LYS A 463 19.23 0.60 -6.20
CA LYS A 463 20.29 -0.12 -5.49
C LYS A 463 21.62 0.62 -5.51
N PRO A 464 22.49 0.40 -4.50
CA PRO A 464 23.90 0.77 -4.63
C PRO A 464 24.59 -0.07 -5.72
N THR A 465 25.69 0.43 -6.24
CA THR A 465 26.60 -0.29 -7.13
C THR A 465 27.97 -0.46 -6.45
N GLU A 466 28.87 -1.17 -7.10
CA GLU A 466 30.25 -1.30 -6.58
C GLU A 466 30.96 0.06 -6.44
N GLU A 467 30.59 1.05 -7.25
CA GLU A 467 31.24 2.36 -7.32
C GLU A 467 30.49 3.47 -6.57
N LYS A 468 29.16 3.30 -6.36
CA LYS A 468 28.28 4.34 -5.80
C LYS A 468 27.34 3.79 -4.74
N PRO A 469 27.11 4.57 -3.65
CA PRO A 469 26.06 4.25 -2.68
C PRO A 469 24.66 4.35 -3.34
N ALA A 470 23.63 3.90 -2.63
CA ALA A 470 22.26 4.12 -3.07
C ALA A 470 21.94 5.62 -3.08
N LEU A 471 21.66 6.14 -4.26
CA LEU A 471 21.29 7.53 -4.50
C LEU A 471 19.86 7.58 -5.03
N LEU A 472 18.98 8.23 -4.28
CA LEU A 472 17.54 8.24 -4.57
C LEU A 472 17.14 9.40 -5.48
N THR A 473 16.02 9.22 -6.17
CA THR A 473 15.27 10.32 -6.78
C THR A 473 14.43 11.04 -5.73
N LEU A 474 13.96 12.25 -6.05
CA LEU A 474 13.00 12.96 -5.19
C LEU A 474 11.69 12.16 -5.04
N GLY A 475 11.23 11.47 -6.10
CA GLY A 475 10.06 10.60 -6.04
C GLY A 475 10.25 9.41 -5.09
N GLU A 476 11.45 8.83 -5.02
CA GLU A 476 11.75 7.77 -4.05
C GLU A 476 11.78 8.31 -2.60
N VAL A 477 12.27 9.54 -2.38
CA VAL A 477 12.18 10.22 -1.07
C VAL A 477 10.72 10.43 -0.66
N GLU A 478 9.89 10.88 -1.59
CA GLU A 478 8.44 11.05 -1.39
C GLU A 478 7.75 9.74 -1.05
N THR A 479 8.07 8.65 -1.74
CA THR A 479 7.57 7.30 -1.45
C THR A 479 7.97 6.84 -0.04
N PHE A 480 9.20 7.09 0.37
CA PHE A 480 9.64 6.76 1.73
C PHE A 480 8.85 7.56 2.78
N LEU A 481 8.62 8.84 2.57
CA LEU A 481 7.78 9.65 3.45
C LEU A 481 6.35 9.12 3.51
N HIS A 482 5.79 8.68 2.39
CA HIS A 482 4.47 8.05 2.32
C HIS A 482 4.38 6.82 3.22
N GLU A 483 5.26 5.84 3.01
CA GLU A 483 5.27 4.60 3.80
C GLU A 483 5.61 4.87 5.28
N PHE A 484 6.43 5.87 5.53
CA PHE A 484 6.73 6.32 6.88
C PHE A 484 5.50 6.95 7.58
N GLY A 485 4.63 7.63 6.85
CA GLY A 485 3.34 8.11 7.35
C GLY A 485 2.44 6.98 7.85
N HIS A 486 2.32 5.89 7.08
CA HIS A 486 1.66 4.68 7.54
C HIS A 486 2.34 4.08 8.77
N SER A 487 3.67 4.09 8.79
CA SER A 487 4.45 3.57 9.91
C SER A 487 4.21 4.37 11.19
N LEU A 488 4.12 5.69 11.12
CA LEU A 488 3.75 6.53 12.27
C LEU A 488 2.34 6.20 12.78
N HIS A 489 1.40 5.95 11.88
CA HIS A 489 0.05 5.53 12.23
C HIS A 489 0.06 4.20 13.00
N GLY A 490 0.88 3.24 12.57
CA GLY A 490 1.08 1.97 13.30
C GLY A 490 1.83 2.15 14.62
N MET A 491 2.96 2.84 14.61
CA MET A 491 3.83 2.98 15.78
C MET A 491 3.23 3.82 16.90
N PHE A 492 2.42 4.82 16.59
CA PHE A 492 1.75 5.65 17.59
C PHE A 492 0.46 5.04 18.14
N ALA A 493 0.03 3.90 17.61
CA ALA A 493 -1.19 3.23 18.06
C ALA A 493 -1.21 3.09 19.59
N ASN A 494 -2.32 3.48 20.18
CA ASN A 494 -2.57 3.40 21.62
C ASN A 494 -4.04 3.12 21.87
N THR A 495 -4.44 1.89 21.55
CA THR A 495 -5.79 1.39 21.66
C THR A 495 -5.81 0.18 22.59
N ARG A 496 -6.96 -0.14 23.15
CA ARG A 496 -7.13 -1.35 23.96
C ARG A 496 -7.19 -2.59 23.09
N PHE A 497 -7.86 -2.51 21.93
CA PHE A 497 -8.13 -3.65 21.06
C PHE A 497 -7.29 -3.60 19.80
N GLU A 498 -6.68 -4.73 19.43
CA GLU A 498 -5.81 -4.82 18.25
C GLU A 498 -6.56 -4.57 16.95
N SER A 499 -7.79 -5.06 16.83
CA SER A 499 -8.61 -4.89 15.61
C SER A 499 -8.98 -3.44 15.29
N LEU A 500 -8.82 -2.53 16.26
CA LEU A 500 -9.02 -1.08 16.10
C LEU A 500 -7.71 -0.28 16.09
N SER A 501 -6.58 -0.97 16.14
CA SER A 501 -5.25 -0.36 16.31
C SER A 501 -4.63 0.09 15.00
N GLY A 502 -3.84 1.15 15.05
CA GLY A 502 -2.96 1.58 13.97
C GLY A 502 -3.70 1.89 12.67
N THR A 503 -3.33 1.19 11.63
CA THR A 503 -3.92 1.35 10.28
C THR A 503 -5.26 0.62 10.09
N ASN A 504 -5.80 -0.02 11.13
CA ASN A 504 -7.13 -0.63 11.13
C ASN A 504 -8.22 0.45 11.23
N VAL A 505 -8.33 1.25 10.21
CA VAL A 505 -9.27 2.36 10.05
C VAL A 505 -10.13 2.14 8.82
N TRP A 506 -11.15 2.97 8.62
CA TRP A 506 -11.90 2.95 7.37
C TRP A 506 -10.98 3.22 6.18
N TRP A 507 -11.18 2.46 5.12
CA TRP A 507 -10.25 2.37 4.00
C TRP A 507 -9.98 3.70 3.30
N ASP A 508 -10.99 4.56 3.18
CA ASP A 508 -10.85 5.89 2.59
C ASP A 508 -10.26 6.96 3.55
N PHE A 509 -9.85 6.52 4.75
CA PHE A 509 -9.11 7.34 5.72
C PHE A 509 -7.65 6.91 5.87
N VAL A 510 -7.32 5.67 5.50
CA VAL A 510 -6.01 5.06 5.78
C VAL A 510 -4.84 5.82 5.14
N GLU A 511 -5.07 6.46 3.99
CA GLU A 511 -4.03 7.19 3.26
C GLU A 511 -3.81 8.63 3.76
N LEU A 512 -4.59 9.10 4.73
CA LEU A 512 -4.36 10.45 5.27
C LEU A 512 -2.96 10.61 5.88
N PRO A 513 -2.49 9.74 6.80
CA PRO A 513 -1.16 9.89 7.39
C PRO A 513 -0.02 9.75 6.39
N SER A 514 -0.16 8.86 5.41
CA SER A 514 0.86 8.63 4.38
C SER A 514 1.00 9.82 3.43
N GLN A 515 -0.08 10.26 2.84
CA GLN A 515 -0.10 11.40 1.92
C GLN A 515 0.22 12.72 2.63
N PHE A 516 -0.14 12.85 3.90
CA PHE A 516 0.26 13.98 4.72
C PHE A 516 1.79 14.13 4.79
N MET A 517 2.52 13.05 4.99
CA MET A 517 3.97 13.08 5.09
C MET A 517 4.66 13.42 3.76
N GLU A 518 4.07 13.09 2.63
CA GLU A 518 4.59 13.43 1.30
C GLU A 518 4.82 14.94 1.13
N ASN A 519 4.00 15.78 1.77
CA ASN A 519 4.12 17.24 1.69
C ASN A 519 5.49 17.76 2.09
N TYR A 520 6.21 17.07 2.97
CA TYR A 520 7.54 17.47 3.42
C TYR A 520 8.63 17.32 2.35
N ALA A 521 8.44 16.46 1.35
CA ALA A 521 9.45 16.16 0.33
C ALA A 521 9.98 17.40 -0.41
N ILE A 522 9.18 18.44 -0.54
CA ILE A 522 9.52 19.69 -1.24
C ILE A 522 9.68 20.89 -0.29
N GLU A 523 9.57 20.68 1.00
CA GLU A 523 9.75 21.77 1.98
C GLU A 523 11.23 22.06 2.20
N LYS A 524 11.62 23.32 1.95
CA LYS A 524 13.00 23.78 2.03
C LYS A 524 13.65 23.50 3.39
N ASP A 525 12.94 23.76 4.47
CA ASP A 525 13.47 23.56 5.83
C ASP A 525 13.68 22.08 6.16
N PHE A 526 12.91 21.19 5.57
CA PHE A 526 13.11 19.74 5.67
C PHE A 526 14.31 19.29 4.83
N LEU A 527 14.38 19.66 3.55
CA LEU A 527 15.46 19.28 2.63
C LEU A 527 16.83 19.73 3.17
N ARG A 528 16.93 20.90 3.78
CA ARG A 528 18.16 21.42 4.39
C ARG A 528 18.69 20.57 5.55
N THR A 529 17.86 19.72 6.15
CA THR A 529 18.29 18.90 7.28
C THR A 529 19.14 17.70 6.88
N PHE A 530 19.00 17.20 5.64
CA PHE A 530 19.64 15.94 5.23
C PHE A 530 20.24 15.94 3.81
N ALA A 531 19.82 16.86 2.94
CA ALA A 531 20.23 16.86 1.54
C ALA A 531 21.64 17.45 1.38
N PHE A 532 22.64 16.59 1.54
CA PHE A 532 24.06 16.92 1.38
C PHE A 532 24.67 16.02 0.30
N HIS A 533 25.56 16.60 -0.51
CA HIS A 533 26.26 15.86 -1.55
C HIS A 533 27.07 14.70 -0.97
N TYR A 534 26.88 13.49 -1.48
CA TYR A 534 27.47 12.27 -0.91
C TYR A 534 29.01 12.22 -0.94
N GLN A 535 29.65 12.95 -1.86
CA GLN A 535 31.11 13.03 -1.97
C GLN A 535 31.70 14.27 -1.30
N THR A 536 31.08 15.45 -1.52
CA THR A 536 31.65 16.73 -1.06
C THR A 536 31.12 17.17 0.30
N GLY A 537 29.96 16.65 0.72
CA GLY A 537 29.26 17.09 1.94
C GLY A 537 28.59 18.46 1.81
N GLU A 538 28.65 19.11 0.66
CA GLU A 538 27.99 20.39 0.43
C GLU A 538 26.45 20.24 0.44
N PRO A 539 25.72 21.21 1.02
CA PRO A 539 24.27 21.17 1.04
C PRO A 539 23.67 21.32 -0.37
N LEU A 540 22.49 20.77 -0.55
CA LEU A 540 21.69 21.01 -1.76
C LEU A 540 21.54 22.52 -1.97
N PRO A 541 21.98 23.07 -3.11
CA PRO A 541 21.93 24.52 -3.35
C PRO A 541 20.51 25.07 -3.26
N ASP A 542 20.36 26.23 -2.64
CA ASP A 542 19.06 26.91 -2.53
C ASP A 542 18.40 27.11 -3.88
N GLU A 543 19.19 27.38 -4.94
CA GLU A 543 18.68 27.50 -6.29
C GLU A 543 18.00 26.23 -6.81
N LEU A 544 18.53 25.04 -6.50
CA LEU A 544 17.88 23.78 -6.84
C LEU A 544 16.63 23.53 -6.01
N ILE A 545 16.63 23.90 -4.74
CA ILE A 545 15.42 23.83 -3.89
C ILE A 545 14.32 24.73 -4.46
N GLU A 546 14.64 25.93 -4.89
CA GLU A 546 13.69 26.83 -5.53
C GLU A 546 13.12 26.26 -6.85
N ARG A 547 13.95 25.59 -7.65
CA ARG A 547 13.51 24.89 -8.86
C ARG A 547 12.56 23.75 -8.52
N ILE A 548 12.86 22.96 -7.49
CA ILE A 548 11.96 21.91 -6.98
C ILE A 548 10.59 22.52 -6.62
N MET A 549 10.60 23.60 -5.84
CA MET A 549 9.36 24.26 -5.41
C MET A 549 8.57 24.85 -6.59
N LYS A 550 9.23 25.45 -7.58
CA LYS A 550 8.57 25.98 -8.78
C LYS A 550 8.01 24.90 -9.69
N SER A 551 8.66 23.72 -9.73
CA SER A 551 8.23 22.60 -10.56
C SER A 551 7.20 21.68 -9.89
N ARG A 552 6.82 21.95 -8.64
CA ARG A 552 5.94 21.05 -7.84
C ARG A 552 4.62 20.71 -8.53
N ASN A 553 4.08 21.65 -9.30
CA ASN A 553 2.82 21.46 -10.03
C ASN A 553 3.02 21.07 -11.50
N PHE A 554 4.28 20.77 -11.92
CA PHE A 554 4.54 20.29 -13.26
C PHE A 554 3.87 18.93 -13.49
N MET A 555 3.03 18.85 -14.51
CA MET A 555 2.18 17.67 -14.80
C MET A 555 1.25 17.25 -13.66
N ALA A 556 0.98 18.10 -12.68
CA ALA A 556 0.12 17.75 -11.55
C ALA A 556 -1.32 17.50 -11.96
N ALA A 557 -1.84 18.26 -12.93
CA ALA A 557 -3.21 18.05 -13.43
C ALA A 557 -3.32 16.76 -14.23
N TYR A 558 -2.36 16.46 -15.10
CA TYR A 558 -2.27 15.18 -15.79
C TYR A 558 -2.19 14.02 -14.82
N GLY A 559 -1.32 14.13 -13.81
CA GLY A 559 -1.15 13.11 -12.75
C GLY A 559 -2.45 12.89 -11.95
N CYS A 560 -3.16 13.98 -11.60
CA CYS A 560 -4.45 13.86 -10.93
C CYS A 560 -5.47 13.08 -11.77
N LEU A 561 -5.61 13.41 -13.06
CA LEU A 561 -6.53 12.69 -13.93
C LEU A 561 -6.13 11.25 -14.17
N ARG A 562 -4.84 10.93 -14.13
CA ARG A 562 -4.39 9.53 -14.17
C ARG A 562 -4.91 8.75 -12.97
N GLN A 563 -4.83 9.31 -11.76
CA GLN A 563 -5.39 8.68 -10.55
C GLN A 563 -6.92 8.61 -10.60
N VAL A 564 -7.59 9.64 -11.10
CA VAL A 564 -9.05 9.64 -11.31
C VAL A 564 -9.45 8.55 -12.30
N SER A 565 -8.66 8.31 -13.36
CA SER A 565 -8.94 7.24 -14.32
C SER A 565 -8.95 5.87 -13.67
N PHE A 566 -8.04 5.60 -12.74
CA PHE A 566 -8.04 4.36 -11.95
C PHE A 566 -9.29 4.22 -11.09
N GLY A 567 -9.72 5.32 -10.44
CA GLY A 567 -10.97 5.34 -9.68
C GLY A 567 -12.20 5.06 -10.54
N LEU A 568 -12.26 5.64 -11.75
CA LEU A 568 -13.35 5.37 -12.70
C LEU A 568 -13.38 3.91 -13.15
N LEU A 569 -12.22 3.33 -13.44
CA LEU A 569 -12.10 1.92 -13.85
C LEU A 569 -12.56 0.98 -12.73
N ASP A 570 -12.10 1.22 -11.52
CA ASP A 570 -12.51 0.51 -10.32
C ASP A 570 -14.03 0.52 -10.13
N MET A 571 -14.61 1.70 -10.12
CA MET A 571 -16.05 1.87 -9.95
C MET A 571 -16.85 1.27 -11.12
N ALA A 572 -16.33 1.32 -12.34
CA ALA A 572 -16.97 0.70 -13.49
C ALA A 572 -17.11 -0.82 -13.33
N TYR A 573 -16.09 -1.50 -12.82
CA TYR A 573 -16.17 -2.93 -12.53
C TYR A 573 -17.13 -3.25 -11.39
N TYR A 574 -17.13 -2.48 -10.32
CA TYR A 574 -17.83 -2.87 -9.08
C TYR A 574 -19.20 -2.23 -8.89
N THR A 575 -19.66 -1.46 -9.86
CA THR A 575 -21.06 -1.00 -9.97
C THR A 575 -21.89 -1.87 -10.93
N GLN A 576 -21.40 -3.04 -11.32
CA GLN A 576 -22.10 -4.00 -12.16
C GLN A 576 -23.31 -4.60 -11.41
N LYS A 577 -24.50 -4.50 -12.01
CA LYS A 577 -25.75 -5.09 -11.51
C LYS A 577 -26.05 -6.45 -12.13
N LYS A 578 -25.47 -6.72 -13.29
CA LYS A 578 -25.63 -7.95 -14.07
C LYS A 578 -24.28 -8.61 -14.29
N GLU A 579 -24.32 -9.85 -14.78
CA GLU A 579 -23.11 -10.57 -15.15
C GLU A 579 -22.25 -9.75 -16.12
N PHE A 580 -20.99 -9.60 -15.79
CA PHE A 580 -20.00 -8.95 -16.62
C PHE A 580 -19.47 -9.95 -17.66
N THR A 581 -19.82 -9.72 -18.93
CA THR A 581 -19.46 -10.59 -20.05
C THR A 581 -18.58 -9.91 -21.10
N ALA A 582 -18.34 -8.61 -20.95
CA ALA A 582 -17.54 -7.83 -21.90
C ALA A 582 -16.06 -8.25 -21.89
N ASP A 583 -15.39 -8.02 -23.00
CA ASP A 583 -13.94 -8.15 -23.07
C ASP A 583 -13.27 -7.06 -22.23
N ILE A 584 -12.34 -7.46 -21.39
CA ILE A 584 -11.66 -6.59 -20.42
C ILE A 584 -10.99 -5.39 -21.09
N MET A 585 -10.21 -5.63 -22.17
CA MET A 585 -9.38 -4.57 -22.75
C MET A 585 -10.18 -3.43 -23.38
N PRO A 586 -11.19 -3.68 -24.24
CA PRO A 586 -12.03 -2.60 -24.75
C PRO A 586 -12.90 -1.96 -23.65
N TYR A 587 -13.38 -2.74 -22.69
CA TYR A 587 -14.15 -2.21 -21.56
C TYR A 587 -13.35 -1.22 -20.72
N GLU A 588 -12.10 -1.54 -20.39
CA GLU A 588 -11.18 -0.65 -19.70
C GLU A 588 -11.05 0.71 -20.43
N LYS A 589 -10.83 0.68 -21.75
CA LYS A 589 -10.65 1.90 -22.54
C LYS A 589 -11.88 2.82 -22.49
N GLU A 590 -13.06 2.27 -22.46
CA GLU A 590 -14.31 3.06 -22.37
C GLU A 590 -14.55 3.54 -20.93
N ALA A 591 -14.28 2.69 -19.92
CA ALA A 591 -14.58 2.98 -18.51
C ALA A 591 -13.89 4.24 -17.99
N TRP A 592 -12.64 4.47 -18.36
CA TRP A 592 -11.86 5.61 -17.88
C TRP A 592 -11.68 6.76 -18.90
N LYS A 593 -12.34 6.66 -20.04
CA LYS A 593 -12.21 7.59 -21.16
C LYS A 593 -12.33 9.08 -20.79
N LYS A 594 -13.24 9.40 -19.85
CA LYS A 594 -13.47 10.79 -19.42
C LYS A 594 -12.24 11.48 -18.82
N ALA A 595 -11.38 10.69 -18.19
CA ALA A 595 -10.16 11.18 -17.52
C ALA A 595 -8.89 10.97 -18.37
N MET A 596 -8.99 10.31 -19.51
CA MET A 596 -7.84 10.07 -20.38
C MET A 596 -7.56 11.28 -21.27
N ILE A 597 -6.30 11.72 -21.25
CA ILE A 597 -5.81 12.85 -22.06
C ILE A 597 -4.95 12.36 -23.22
N LEU A 598 -4.11 11.33 -22.98
CA LEU A 598 -3.28 10.71 -24.02
C LEU A 598 -4.10 9.70 -24.83
N PRO A 599 -3.76 9.51 -26.12
CA PRO A 599 -4.32 8.43 -26.92
C PRO A 599 -4.09 7.06 -26.28
N GLN A 600 -5.10 6.20 -26.32
CA GLN A 600 -5.04 4.85 -25.77
C GLN A 600 -4.61 3.84 -26.82
N LEU A 601 -3.74 2.89 -26.45
CA LEU A 601 -3.39 1.74 -27.25
C LEU A 601 -4.33 0.58 -26.95
N GLN A 602 -4.84 -0.08 -27.98
CA GLN A 602 -5.79 -1.19 -27.81
C GLN A 602 -5.14 -2.44 -27.23
N GLU A 603 -3.84 -2.64 -27.46
CA GLU A 603 -3.08 -3.81 -27.03
C GLU A 603 -2.69 -3.79 -25.55
N THR A 604 -2.72 -2.64 -24.91
CA THR A 604 -2.33 -2.49 -23.51
C THR A 604 -3.49 -2.75 -22.56
N CYS A 605 -3.19 -3.22 -21.35
CA CYS A 605 -4.19 -3.49 -20.34
C CYS A 605 -3.64 -3.19 -18.93
N MET A 606 -4.33 -2.31 -18.21
CA MET A 606 -4.03 -2.03 -16.79
C MET A 606 -4.74 -3.02 -15.88
N THR A 607 -5.94 -3.43 -16.18
CA THR A 607 -6.79 -4.29 -15.33
C THR A 607 -6.08 -5.55 -14.86
N VAL A 608 -5.38 -6.25 -15.76
CA VAL A 608 -4.70 -7.52 -15.48
C VAL A 608 -3.46 -7.40 -14.58
N GLN A 609 -3.01 -6.19 -14.32
CA GLN A 609 -1.91 -5.86 -13.41
C GLN A 609 -2.33 -4.91 -12.29
N PHE A 610 -3.60 -4.58 -12.23
CA PHE A 610 -4.16 -3.67 -11.24
C PHE A 610 -4.43 -4.38 -9.90
N SER A 611 -3.36 -4.73 -9.20
CA SER A 611 -3.41 -5.49 -7.95
C SER A 611 -4.30 -4.83 -6.90
N HIS A 612 -4.29 -3.51 -6.79
CA HIS A 612 -5.10 -2.76 -5.83
C HIS A 612 -6.57 -3.21 -5.83
N ILE A 613 -7.19 -3.24 -7.01
CA ILE A 613 -8.63 -3.53 -7.13
C ILE A 613 -8.94 -5.01 -7.40
N MET A 614 -7.95 -5.81 -7.77
CA MET A 614 -8.14 -7.24 -8.04
C MET A 614 -7.76 -8.13 -6.85
N ALA A 615 -6.61 -7.86 -6.21
CA ALA A 615 -6.05 -8.70 -5.15
C ALA A 615 -5.71 -7.94 -3.85
N GLY A 616 -5.59 -6.62 -3.89
CA GLY A 616 -5.02 -5.80 -2.81
C GLY A 616 -6.02 -5.15 -1.85
N GLY A 617 -7.32 -5.45 -1.95
CA GLY A 617 -8.34 -4.92 -1.04
C GLY A 617 -8.93 -3.54 -1.39
N TYR A 618 -8.50 -2.91 -2.49
CA TYR A 618 -9.02 -1.63 -2.97
C TYR A 618 -10.19 -1.76 -3.95
N ALA A 619 -10.81 -2.92 -4.08
CA ALA A 619 -12.00 -3.08 -4.92
C ALA A 619 -13.13 -2.14 -4.45
N ALA A 620 -13.66 -1.34 -5.36
CA ALA A 620 -14.57 -0.21 -5.08
C ALA A 620 -13.99 0.78 -4.05
N GLY A 621 -12.67 0.92 -4.02
CA GLY A 621 -11.95 1.69 -3.00
C GLY A 621 -10.77 2.53 -3.51
N TYR A 622 -10.45 2.49 -4.80
CA TYR A 622 -9.31 3.24 -5.33
C TYR A 622 -9.49 4.77 -5.22
N TYR A 623 -10.70 5.26 -5.26
CA TYR A 623 -11.03 6.67 -5.00
C TYR A 623 -10.46 7.17 -3.66
N SER A 624 -10.18 6.27 -2.73
CA SER A 624 -9.69 6.57 -1.38
C SER A 624 -8.41 7.40 -1.40
N TYR A 625 -7.54 7.21 -2.39
CA TYR A 625 -6.34 8.04 -2.57
C TYR A 625 -6.67 9.51 -2.81
N LYS A 626 -7.65 9.80 -3.66
CA LYS A 626 -8.09 11.17 -3.91
C LYS A 626 -8.94 11.73 -2.77
N TRP A 627 -9.74 10.90 -2.15
CA TRP A 627 -10.47 11.25 -0.94
C TRP A 627 -9.54 11.68 0.20
N ALA A 628 -8.53 10.86 0.48
CA ALA A 628 -7.53 11.15 1.51
C ALA A 628 -6.63 12.33 1.14
N GLU A 629 -6.38 12.58 -0.14
CA GLU A 629 -5.61 13.75 -0.59
C GLU A 629 -6.33 15.08 -0.31
N VAL A 630 -7.66 15.08 -0.37
CA VAL A 630 -8.47 16.23 0.10
C VAL A 630 -8.26 16.44 1.59
N LEU A 631 -8.27 15.36 2.40
CA LEU A 631 -8.02 15.43 3.84
C LEU A 631 -6.60 15.89 4.15
N ASP A 632 -5.60 15.35 3.47
CA ASP A 632 -4.19 15.66 3.65
C ASP A 632 -3.88 17.12 3.33
N ALA A 633 -4.36 17.62 2.22
CA ALA A 633 -4.16 19.02 1.84
C ALA A 633 -4.74 19.98 2.87
N ASP A 634 -5.95 19.71 3.34
CA ASP A 634 -6.60 20.49 4.38
C ASP A 634 -5.87 20.38 5.73
N ALA A 635 -5.44 19.20 6.14
CA ALA A 635 -4.68 18.99 7.37
C ALA A 635 -3.32 19.70 7.33
N PHE A 636 -2.58 19.55 6.23
CA PHE A 636 -1.26 20.20 6.09
C PHE A 636 -1.36 21.73 6.04
N SER A 637 -2.48 22.29 5.59
CA SER A 637 -2.73 23.73 5.63
C SER A 637 -2.66 24.32 7.05
N VAL A 638 -3.01 23.53 8.06
CA VAL A 638 -2.85 23.92 9.48
C VAL A 638 -1.37 24.03 9.86
N PHE A 639 -0.55 23.08 9.43
CA PHE A 639 0.90 23.13 9.64
C PHE A 639 1.56 24.28 8.87
N LYS A 640 1.14 24.55 7.66
CA LYS A 640 1.63 25.72 6.90
C LYS A 640 1.35 27.03 7.63
N LYS A 641 0.20 27.13 8.26
CA LYS A 641 -0.18 28.32 9.04
C LYS A 641 0.58 28.45 10.36
N ASN A 642 0.75 27.35 11.09
CA ASN A 642 1.31 27.33 12.43
C ASN A 642 2.84 27.13 12.44
N GLY A 643 3.40 26.65 11.33
CA GLY A 643 4.80 26.20 11.18
C GLY A 643 4.85 24.70 10.89
N ILE A 644 5.58 24.31 9.85
CA ILE A 644 5.61 22.89 9.39
C ILE A 644 6.23 21.93 10.41
N PHE A 645 6.95 22.44 11.39
CA PHE A 645 7.53 21.69 12.52
C PHE A 645 6.88 22.06 13.87
N ASP A 646 5.73 22.71 13.87
CA ASP A 646 5.06 23.09 15.12
C ASP A 646 4.65 21.86 15.93
N GLN A 647 5.32 21.68 17.07
CA GLN A 647 5.14 20.51 17.92
C GLN A 647 3.74 20.44 18.54
N LYS A 648 3.10 21.58 18.79
CA LYS A 648 1.75 21.60 19.34
C LYS A 648 0.73 21.08 18.32
N THR A 649 0.85 21.50 17.06
CA THR A 649 0.02 21.02 15.96
C THR A 649 0.28 19.53 15.70
N ALA A 650 1.57 19.10 15.68
CA ALA A 650 1.95 17.71 15.53
C ALA A 650 1.40 16.82 16.66
N GLN A 651 1.50 17.28 17.92
CA GLN A 651 0.96 16.53 19.06
C GLN A 651 -0.57 16.39 18.98
N SER A 652 -1.27 17.45 18.56
CA SER A 652 -2.72 17.39 18.32
C SER A 652 -3.08 16.36 17.23
N PHE A 653 -2.31 16.30 16.15
CA PHE A 653 -2.50 15.31 15.08
C PHE A 653 -2.23 13.88 15.59
N ARG A 654 -1.15 13.67 16.36
CA ARG A 654 -0.87 12.39 17.02
C ARG A 654 -1.99 11.96 17.94
N ASP A 655 -2.43 12.83 18.86
CA ASP A 655 -3.39 12.50 19.91
C ASP A 655 -4.80 12.25 19.36
N ASN A 656 -5.21 12.96 18.32
CA ASN A 656 -6.57 12.89 17.79
C ASN A 656 -6.71 11.96 16.58
N VAL A 657 -5.63 11.71 15.82
CA VAL A 657 -5.66 10.90 14.60
C VAL A 657 -4.74 9.70 14.70
N LEU A 658 -3.40 9.90 14.78
CA LEU A 658 -2.43 8.82 14.63
C LEU A 658 -2.48 7.76 15.72
N SER A 659 -2.80 8.13 16.97
CA SER A 659 -2.85 7.20 18.09
C SER A 659 -4.19 6.49 18.25
N LYS A 660 -5.22 6.94 17.56
CA LYS A 660 -6.60 6.52 17.79
C LYS A 660 -7.04 5.32 16.94
N GLY A 661 -6.35 5.02 15.86
CA GLY A 661 -6.78 3.96 14.96
C GLY A 661 -8.24 4.09 14.56
N GLY A 662 -8.96 2.98 14.57
CA GLY A 662 -10.40 2.90 14.27
C GLY A 662 -11.32 2.98 15.50
N THR A 663 -10.88 3.59 16.59
CA THR A 663 -11.64 3.64 17.87
C THR A 663 -12.90 4.50 17.81
N GLU A 664 -12.96 5.41 16.87
CA GLU A 664 -14.12 6.29 16.63
C GLU A 664 -14.28 6.52 15.12
N HIS A 665 -15.44 7.05 14.72
CA HIS A 665 -15.67 7.43 13.32
C HIS A 665 -14.59 8.40 12.81
N PRO A 666 -13.98 8.17 11.64
CA PRO A 666 -12.85 8.98 11.15
C PRO A 666 -13.12 10.48 11.08
N MET A 667 -14.34 10.88 10.71
CA MET A 667 -14.70 12.31 10.66
C MET A 667 -14.72 12.94 12.05
N VAL A 668 -15.06 12.20 13.10
CA VAL A 668 -15.02 12.69 14.48
C VAL A 668 -13.58 12.96 14.91
N LEU A 669 -12.67 12.02 14.62
CA LEU A 669 -11.24 12.17 14.89
C LEU A 669 -10.64 13.34 14.12
N TYR A 670 -10.94 13.42 12.83
CA TYR A 670 -10.46 14.48 11.95
C TYR A 670 -10.92 15.88 12.42
N LYS A 671 -12.20 16.04 12.70
CA LYS A 671 -12.76 17.31 13.21
C LYS A 671 -12.20 17.72 14.57
N ARG A 672 -11.85 16.75 15.41
CA ARG A 672 -11.21 17.03 16.71
C ARG A 672 -9.82 17.65 16.52
N PHE A 673 -9.08 17.23 15.50
CA PHE A 673 -7.82 17.86 15.10
C PHE A 673 -8.03 19.16 14.34
N ARG A 674 -8.86 19.13 13.28
CA ARG A 674 -8.99 20.22 12.29
C ARG A 674 -9.90 21.36 12.75
N GLY A 675 -10.90 21.05 13.55
CA GLY A 675 -11.95 22.00 14.00
C GLY A 675 -13.13 22.14 13.03
N GLN A 676 -13.05 21.52 11.84
CA GLN A 676 -14.09 21.57 10.80
C GLN A 676 -14.00 20.36 9.88
N GLU A 677 -15.00 20.18 9.03
CA GLU A 677 -14.94 19.19 7.93
C GLU A 677 -13.97 19.65 6.83
N PRO A 678 -13.32 18.72 6.13
CA PRO A 678 -12.42 19.05 5.04
C PRO A 678 -13.20 19.57 3.82
N THR A 679 -12.55 20.44 3.04
CA THR A 679 -13.04 20.89 1.73
C THR A 679 -11.99 20.64 0.66
N ILE A 680 -12.40 20.62 -0.62
CA ILE A 680 -11.48 20.44 -1.75
C ILE A 680 -10.58 21.68 -1.98
N ASP A 681 -10.90 22.80 -1.36
CA ASP A 681 -10.25 24.09 -1.64
C ASP A 681 -8.75 24.06 -1.39
N ALA A 682 -8.30 23.46 -0.27
CA ALA A 682 -6.87 23.35 0.04
C ALA A 682 -6.11 22.54 -1.02
N LEU A 683 -6.70 21.49 -1.58
CA LEU A 683 -6.12 20.70 -2.66
C LEU A 683 -6.02 21.51 -3.96
N LEU A 684 -7.07 22.22 -4.34
CA LEU A 684 -7.07 23.06 -5.53
C LEU A 684 -6.06 24.20 -5.42
N GLU A 685 -5.98 24.84 -4.25
CA GLU A 685 -4.98 25.88 -3.96
C GLU A 685 -3.55 25.32 -4.05
N ARG A 686 -3.29 24.16 -3.44
CA ARG A 686 -1.98 23.49 -3.50
C ARG A 686 -1.52 23.21 -4.93
N ASN A 687 -2.43 22.81 -5.80
CA ASN A 687 -2.16 22.52 -7.21
C ASN A 687 -2.34 23.73 -8.14
N GLU A 688 -2.62 24.93 -7.60
CA GLU A 688 -2.84 26.17 -8.39
C GLU A 688 -3.95 26.04 -9.45
N ILE A 689 -4.97 25.24 -9.15
CA ILE A 689 -6.11 25.02 -10.03
C ILE A 689 -7.13 26.13 -9.83
N LYS A 690 -7.38 26.89 -10.89
CA LYS A 690 -8.41 27.94 -10.89
C LYS A 690 -9.75 27.33 -11.28
N VAL A 691 -10.68 27.29 -10.32
CA VAL A 691 -12.08 26.94 -10.62
C VAL A 691 -12.70 28.08 -11.38
N GLN A 692 -13.15 27.82 -12.62
CA GLN A 692 -14.03 28.75 -13.32
C GLN A 692 -15.41 28.66 -12.67
N HIS A 693 -15.74 29.58 -11.78
CA HIS A 693 -17.12 29.74 -11.35
C HIS A 693 -17.97 30.00 -12.59
N LYS A 694 -18.78 29.06 -13.00
CA LYS A 694 -19.87 29.31 -13.94
C LYS A 694 -20.82 30.27 -13.22
N GLY A 695 -20.77 31.57 -13.58
CA GLY A 695 -21.67 32.59 -13.09
C GLY A 695 -23.12 32.30 -13.46
#